data_824ded29d58d8da91e6c92d407222123
#
_entry.id   824ded29d58d8da91e6c92d407222123
#
_cell.length_a   1.000
_cell.length_b   1.000
_cell.length_c   1.000
_cell.angle_alpha   90.00
_cell.angle_beta   90.00
_cell.angle_gamma   90.00
#
_symmetry.space_group_name_H-M   'P 1'
#
loop_
_entity.id
_entity.type
_entity.pdbx_description
1 polymer ?
#
loop_
_entity_poly.entity_id
_entity_poly.type
_entity_poly.pdbx_seq_one_letter_code
_entity_poly.pdbx_strand_id
1 'polypeptide(L)'
;MNMQKFTQKSLEALQNAQQIAIQNQNSQVEQEHLMLALINDENGLIKELLEKMKISKEFKAQIEKAVKNKPKIISNTNQNESIYVSQDLEQALIEAEKIANNMKDEYVSVEHIMLGIIDKANRELANLLKTFNITKSKFLKVLSEVRGGARVTNDNPEETYDVLKKYGSDLVELARAQKLDPVIGRDEEIRNVIRILSRKTKNNPVLIGEPGVGKTAIAEGLALRIVRGDVPEGLKECTIFSLDMGSLVAGAKYRGEFEERLKAVLQEVKKSEGKIILFIDELHTIVGAGKTDGAMDAGNLLKPMLARGELHCIGATTLNEYRQYIEKDPALERRFQPVMVDEPTVEDTISILRGLKERYEVYHGVKIADSAIIAAATLSHRYISDRFLPDKAIDLIDEACALIKTEMESMPTELDEISRKIMQHEIEETALKKEKDEFSKKRLEDIQKEKSELKEKFNQMKAKWENEKDAISKVQKLREEIENVNAKIEMAERNYELNKAAELKYGKLPELQEQLKKEEAIAEKNDNSNSLLRNKITEEEIAKIISRWTGIPVSKLVESERNKILNLDKVLHKRVIGQDEAVEKVTEAIIRSRAGIQDEKRPIGSFMFLGPTGVGKTELAKALAESLFDDEHNMVRIDMSEYMEKYSVSRLIGAPPGYVGYEEGGQLTEAVRRKPYSVILFDEIEKAHPDVFNVLLQVLDDGRITDSQGRTVDFKNTIIILTSNLGSEYILEGINDKGEISDEAKAKVEKLLKQSFRPEFLNRLDEIVFYKPLKKEEVEKILDLLIKDLEKRLEDKHLQLELTKEAKAYLIDNGYDGVYGARPLKRFVQKKLETLIARKILSQEIKPNTTIKVDYNGKELIIK
;
A
#
# COMPACT_ATOMS: atom_id res chain seq x y z
N MET A 1 -17.48 -13.00 54.97
CA MET A 1 -16.56 -12.87 53.83
C MET A 1 -16.81 -11.52 53.15
N ASN A 2 -15.82 -10.67 52.99
CA ASN A 2 -16.00 -9.36 52.39
C ASN A 2 -15.67 -9.44 50.87
N MET A 3 -16.69 -9.58 50.03
CA MET A 3 -16.54 -9.71 48.56
C MET A 3 -15.88 -8.48 47.93
N GLN A 4 -15.87 -7.34 48.59
CA GLN A 4 -15.22 -6.10 48.09
C GLN A 4 -13.69 -6.19 48.06
N LYS A 5 -13.11 -7.19 48.74
CA LYS A 5 -11.68 -7.44 48.72
C LYS A 5 -11.20 -8.40 47.62
N PHE A 6 -12.10 -8.90 46.78
CA PHE A 6 -11.75 -9.82 45.71
C PHE A 6 -11.53 -9.04 44.43
N THR A 7 -10.53 -9.47 43.62
CA THR A 7 -10.28 -8.92 42.30
C THR A 7 -11.44 -9.23 41.35
N GLN A 8 -11.57 -8.46 40.27
CA GLN A 8 -12.64 -8.68 39.26
C GLN A 8 -12.59 -10.10 38.70
N LYS A 9 -11.41 -10.59 38.37
CA LYS A 9 -11.18 -11.95 37.88
C LYS A 9 -11.56 -13.02 38.87
N SER A 10 -11.28 -12.76 40.18
CA SER A 10 -11.70 -13.68 41.25
C SER A 10 -13.21 -13.77 41.37
N LEU A 11 -13.90 -12.64 41.25
CA LEU A 11 -15.38 -12.60 41.23
C LEU A 11 -15.97 -13.28 40.01
N GLU A 12 -15.39 -13.04 38.81
CA GLU A 12 -15.77 -13.73 37.57
C GLU A 12 -15.58 -15.25 37.67
N ALA A 13 -14.46 -15.71 38.26
CA ALA A 13 -14.23 -17.14 38.48
C ALA A 13 -15.26 -17.77 39.41
N LEU A 14 -15.68 -17.06 40.47
CA LEU A 14 -16.74 -17.51 41.36
C LEU A 14 -18.11 -17.57 40.70
N GLN A 15 -18.45 -16.59 39.85
CA GLN A 15 -19.67 -16.59 39.07
C GLN A 15 -19.68 -17.73 38.02
N ASN A 16 -18.56 -17.95 37.36
CA ASN A 16 -18.41 -19.04 36.40
C ASN A 16 -18.51 -20.42 37.11
N ALA A 17 -17.94 -20.57 38.31
CA ALA A 17 -18.08 -21.77 39.10
C ALA A 17 -19.56 -22.05 39.46
N GLN A 18 -20.31 -21.00 39.79
CA GLN A 18 -21.74 -21.10 40.05
C GLN A 18 -22.52 -21.53 38.79
N GLN A 19 -22.18 -20.96 37.62
CA GLN A 19 -22.78 -21.36 36.35
C GLN A 19 -22.48 -22.82 36.01
N ILE A 20 -21.24 -23.28 36.23
CA ILE A 20 -20.86 -24.70 36.01
C ILE A 20 -21.66 -25.60 36.91
N ALA A 21 -21.88 -25.26 38.20
CA ALA A 21 -22.70 -26.04 39.13
C ALA A 21 -24.19 -26.10 38.67
N ILE A 22 -24.74 -24.96 38.18
CA ILE A 22 -26.10 -24.90 37.62
C ILE A 22 -26.25 -25.80 36.41
N GLN A 23 -25.31 -25.70 35.46
CA GLN A 23 -25.35 -26.49 34.23
C GLN A 23 -25.27 -28.01 34.49
N ASN A 24 -24.53 -28.43 35.53
CA ASN A 24 -24.42 -29.83 35.92
C ASN A 24 -25.51 -30.25 36.91
N GLN A 25 -26.45 -29.37 37.26
CA GLN A 25 -27.55 -29.64 38.20
C GLN A 25 -27.08 -30.06 39.60
N ASN A 26 -25.93 -29.49 40.03
CA ASN A 26 -25.38 -29.83 41.35
C ASN A 26 -26.07 -29.03 42.49
N SER A 27 -26.11 -29.60 43.69
CA SER A 27 -26.79 -29.03 44.87
C SER A 27 -26.09 -27.81 45.46
N GLN A 28 -24.80 -27.72 45.27
CA GLN A 28 -23.94 -26.64 45.84
C GLN A 28 -22.72 -26.41 44.96
N VAL A 29 -22.10 -25.22 45.11
CA VAL A 29 -20.83 -24.90 44.46
C VAL A 29 -19.70 -25.47 45.29
N GLU A 30 -18.93 -26.38 44.74
CA GLU A 30 -17.82 -27.06 45.38
C GLU A 30 -16.46 -26.56 44.84
N GLN A 31 -15.35 -26.96 45.47
CA GLN A 31 -13.99 -26.57 45.05
C GLN A 31 -13.66 -26.97 43.61
N GLU A 32 -14.17 -28.13 43.14
CA GLU A 32 -13.96 -28.63 41.79
C GLU A 32 -14.60 -27.73 40.72
N HIS A 33 -15.75 -27.11 41.00
CA HIS A 33 -16.40 -26.15 40.11
C HIS A 33 -15.53 -24.90 39.94
N LEU A 34 -14.98 -24.37 41.06
CA LEU A 34 -14.11 -23.22 41.06
C LEU A 34 -12.77 -23.51 40.37
N MET A 35 -12.20 -24.69 40.62
CA MET A 35 -10.99 -25.16 39.96
C MET A 35 -11.19 -25.25 38.45
N LEU A 36 -12.33 -25.81 38.03
CA LEU A 36 -12.67 -25.89 36.59
C LEU A 36 -12.88 -24.51 35.97
N ALA A 37 -13.52 -23.60 36.68
CA ALA A 37 -13.69 -22.20 36.20
C ALA A 37 -12.35 -21.50 36.02
N LEU A 38 -11.42 -21.64 36.93
CA LEU A 38 -10.06 -21.08 36.88
C LEU A 38 -9.22 -21.66 35.73
N ILE A 39 -9.40 -22.96 35.38
CA ILE A 39 -8.68 -23.61 34.28
C ILE A 39 -9.31 -23.28 32.91
N ASN A 40 -10.60 -23.02 32.88
CA ASN A 40 -11.33 -22.73 31.65
C ASN A 40 -11.15 -21.30 31.13
N ASP A 41 -10.64 -20.38 31.96
CA ASP A 41 -10.27 -19.04 31.50
C ASP A 41 -9.10 -19.15 30.52
N GLU A 42 -9.36 -18.90 29.24
CA GLU A 42 -8.37 -19.07 28.15
C GLU A 42 -7.15 -18.16 28.35
N ASN A 43 -7.35 -16.98 28.90
CA ASN A 43 -6.30 -15.99 29.18
C ASN A 43 -6.01 -15.87 30.70
N GLY A 44 -6.41 -16.85 31.49
CA GLY A 44 -6.30 -16.81 32.93
C GLY A 44 -4.91 -17.20 33.46
N LEU A 45 -4.44 -16.47 34.49
CA LEU A 45 -3.16 -16.71 35.15
C LEU A 45 -2.97 -18.16 35.60
N ILE A 46 -4.03 -18.79 36.13
CA ILE A 46 -3.93 -20.18 36.68
C ILE A 46 -3.62 -21.17 35.55
N LYS A 47 -4.21 -21.03 34.39
CA LYS A 47 -3.91 -21.89 33.22
C LYS A 47 -2.46 -21.75 32.83
N GLU A 48 -1.93 -20.53 32.72
CA GLU A 48 -0.53 -20.26 32.38
C GLU A 48 0.44 -20.87 33.41
N LEU A 49 0.15 -20.70 34.70
CA LEU A 49 0.98 -21.28 35.77
C LEU A 49 0.99 -22.81 35.69
N LEU A 50 -0.13 -23.46 35.41
CA LEU A 50 -0.21 -24.90 35.24
C LEU A 50 0.54 -25.39 34.01
N GLU A 51 0.51 -24.65 32.90
CA GLU A 51 1.30 -24.93 31.67
C GLU A 51 2.81 -24.81 31.95
N LYS A 52 3.26 -23.75 32.61
CA LYS A 52 4.67 -23.60 33.05
C LYS A 52 5.12 -24.70 34.02
N MET A 53 4.22 -25.21 34.85
CA MET A 53 4.46 -26.37 35.68
C MET A 53 4.49 -27.69 34.90
N LYS A 54 4.24 -27.67 33.57
CA LYS A 54 4.15 -28.84 32.67
C LYS A 54 3.06 -29.84 33.11
N ILE A 55 1.94 -29.32 33.63
CA ILE A 55 0.80 -30.15 33.98
C ILE A 55 0.07 -30.58 32.72
N SER A 56 -0.21 -31.89 32.59
CA SER A 56 -0.84 -32.46 31.39
C SER A 56 -2.31 -32.00 31.23
N LYS A 57 -2.80 -31.97 29.99
CA LYS A 57 -4.22 -31.69 29.67
C LYS A 57 -5.17 -32.69 30.32
N GLU A 58 -4.66 -33.83 30.76
CA GLU A 58 -5.43 -34.86 31.50
C GLU A 58 -5.94 -34.34 32.84
N PHE A 59 -5.22 -33.39 33.50
CA PHE A 59 -5.66 -32.78 34.76
C PHE A 59 -7.02 -32.12 34.60
N LYS A 60 -7.22 -31.30 33.55
CA LYS A 60 -8.51 -30.67 33.23
C LYS A 60 -9.60 -31.72 33.01
N ALA A 61 -9.32 -32.78 32.23
CA ALA A 61 -10.26 -33.86 31.98
C ALA A 61 -10.68 -34.61 33.25
N GLN A 62 -9.76 -34.80 34.24
CA GLN A 62 -10.06 -35.42 35.53
C GLN A 62 -10.93 -34.51 36.40
N ILE A 63 -10.67 -33.17 36.43
CA ILE A 63 -11.54 -32.23 37.14
C ILE A 63 -12.94 -32.19 36.53
N GLU A 64 -13.06 -32.18 35.20
CA GLU A 64 -14.36 -32.24 34.51
C GLU A 64 -15.14 -33.54 34.89
N LYS A 65 -14.42 -34.65 34.98
CA LYS A 65 -15.02 -35.91 35.43
C LYS A 65 -15.43 -35.83 36.90
N ALA A 66 -14.64 -35.23 37.78
CA ALA A 66 -14.99 -35.05 39.17
C ALA A 66 -16.27 -34.19 39.33
N VAL A 67 -16.38 -33.10 38.57
CA VAL A 67 -17.59 -32.24 38.51
C VAL A 67 -18.83 -33.03 38.06
N LYS A 68 -18.70 -33.84 37.01
CA LYS A 68 -19.82 -34.66 36.49
C LYS A 68 -20.30 -35.72 37.47
N ASN A 69 -19.43 -36.21 38.35
CA ASN A 69 -19.77 -37.24 39.36
C ASN A 69 -20.40 -36.70 40.66
N LYS A 70 -20.47 -35.34 40.81
CA LYS A 70 -21.13 -34.75 41.99
C LYS A 70 -22.64 -35.00 42.02
N PRO A 71 -23.24 -35.03 43.25
CA PRO A 71 -24.67 -35.26 43.40
C PRO A 71 -25.53 -34.28 42.59
N LYS A 72 -26.51 -34.80 41.87
CA LYS A 72 -27.42 -33.99 41.06
C LYS A 72 -28.78 -33.85 41.73
N ILE A 73 -29.36 -32.65 41.68
CA ILE A 73 -30.75 -32.43 42.11
C ILE A 73 -31.67 -32.74 40.94
N ILE A 74 -32.60 -33.68 41.14
CA ILE A 74 -33.71 -33.94 40.26
C ILE A 74 -34.89 -33.16 40.85
N SER A 75 -35.05 -31.87 40.54
CA SER A 75 -36.27 -31.13 40.93
C SER A 75 -37.07 -30.69 39.71
N ASN A 76 -38.38 -30.97 39.75
CA ASN A 76 -39.35 -30.63 38.68
C ASN A 76 -39.94 -29.21 38.82
N THR A 77 -39.34 -28.31 39.56
CA THR A 77 -39.87 -26.96 39.80
C THR A 77 -38.94 -25.90 39.30
N ASN A 78 -39.43 -25.09 38.33
CA ASN A 78 -38.83 -23.85 37.83
C ASN A 78 -38.85 -22.78 38.95
N GLN A 79 -37.90 -22.77 39.85
CA GLN A 79 -37.68 -21.66 40.79
C GLN A 79 -36.18 -21.39 40.91
N ASN A 80 -35.81 -20.11 40.89
CA ASN A 80 -34.50 -19.57 41.17
C ASN A 80 -34.07 -19.93 42.62
N GLU A 81 -33.68 -21.18 42.86
CA GLU A 81 -33.02 -21.52 44.12
C GLU A 81 -31.58 -21.02 44.11
N SER A 82 -31.25 -20.18 45.06
CA SER A 82 -29.88 -19.75 45.32
C SER A 82 -29.04 -20.98 45.66
N ILE A 83 -28.09 -21.32 44.75
CA ILE A 83 -27.14 -22.41 45.04
C ILE A 83 -26.18 -21.97 46.12
N TYR A 84 -26.05 -22.79 47.17
CA TYR A 84 -25.19 -22.52 48.33
C TYR A 84 -23.74 -22.90 48.02
N VAL A 85 -22.81 -22.18 48.61
CA VAL A 85 -21.38 -22.51 48.59
C VAL A 85 -21.10 -23.64 49.59
N SER A 86 -20.34 -24.66 49.20
CA SER A 86 -19.99 -25.78 50.10
C SER A 86 -19.06 -25.27 51.22
N GLN A 87 -19.13 -25.94 52.39
CA GLN A 87 -18.30 -25.62 53.56
C GLN A 87 -16.79 -25.70 53.23
N ASP A 88 -16.39 -26.68 52.41
CA ASP A 88 -14.99 -26.84 51.98
C ASP A 88 -14.52 -25.69 51.10
N LEU A 89 -15.39 -25.22 50.19
CA LEU A 89 -15.06 -24.06 49.35
C LEU A 89 -14.99 -22.78 50.17
N GLU A 90 -15.90 -22.59 51.13
CA GLU A 90 -15.86 -21.45 52.04
C GLU A 90 -14.55 -21.41 52.88
N GLN A 91 -14.10 -22.57 53.38
CA GLN A 91 -12.83 -22.67 54.08
C GLN A 91 -11.64 -22.35 53.19
N ALA A 92 -11.63 -22.78 51.93
CA ALA A 92 -10.58 -22.47 50.98
C ALA A 92 -10.51 -20.96 50.65
N LEU A 93 -11.65 -20.29 50.53
CA LEU A 93 -11.71 -18.85 50.30
C LEU A 93 -11.27 -18.02 51.54
N ILE A 94 -11.61 -18.48 52.75
CA ILE A 94 -11.11 -17.87 53.99
C ILE A 94 -9.59 -18.03 54.08
N GLU A 95 -9.03 -19.18 53.70
CA GLU A 95 -7.60 -19.40 53.67
C GLU A 95 -6.91 -18.55 52.61
N ALA A 96 -7.54 -18.35 51.43
CA ALA A 96 -7.07 -17.44 50.37
C ALA A 96 -6.93 -15.99 50.90
N GLU A 97 -7.92 -15.50 51.70
CA GLU A 97 -7.86 -14.17 52.33
C GLU A 97 -6.70 -14.06 53.34
N LYS A 98 -6.42 -15.11 54.10
CA LYS A 98 -5.27 -15.15 54.99
C LYS A 98 -3.96 -15.16 54.25
N ILE A 99 -3.86 -15.90 53.16
CA ILE A 99 -2.67 -15.96 52.31
C ILE A 99 -2.41 -14.58 51.69
N ALA A 100 -3.43 -13.89 51.16
CA ALA A 100 -3.31 -12.53 50.65
C ALA A 100 -2.77 -11.56 51.71
N ASN A 101 -3.32 -11.59 52.91
CA ASN A 101 -2.83 -10.76 54.01
C ASN A 101 -1.38 -11.09 54.40
N ASN A 102 -0.97 -12.37 54.39
CA ASN A 102 0.41 -12.80 54.66
C ASN A 102 1.38 -12.32 53.57
N MET A 103 0.94 -12.27 52.33
CA MET A 103 1.69 -11.71 51.17
C MET A 103 1.68 -10.18 51.19
N LYS A 104 0.95 -9.55 52.11
CA LYS A 104 0.75 -8.09 52.19
C LYS A 104 0.05 -7.53 50.96
N ASP A 105 -0.85 -8.27 50.36
CA ASP A 105 -1.71 -7.87 49.25
C ASP A 105 -3.03 -7.30 49.78
N GLU A 106 -3.55 -6.28 49.12
CA GLU A 106 -4.79 -5.58 49.52
C GLU A 106 -6.03 -6.31 49.01
N TYR A 107 -5.90 -7.06 47.92
CA TYR A 107 -7.01 -7.81 47.27
C TYR A 107 -6.69 -9.31 47.21
N VAL A 108 -7.73 -10.12 47.19
CA VAL A 108 -7.67 -11.58 46.98
C VAL A 108 -7.81 -11.86 45.50
N SER A 109 -6.74 -12.25 44.82
CA SER A 109 -6.66 -12.59 43.41
C SER A 109 -6.80 -14.10 43.18
N VAL A 110 -6.88 -14.53 41.91
CA VAL A 110 -7.08 -15.93 41.50
C VAL A 110 -5.95 -16.86 42.02
N GLU A 111 -4.71 -16.37 42.12
CA GLU A 111 -3.59 -17.14 42.70
C GLU A 111 -3.76 -17.41 44.17
N HIS A 112 -4.32 -16.45 44.97
CA HIS A 112 -4.62 -16.67 46.38
C HIS A 112 -5.73 -17.71 46.53
N ILE A 113 -6.75 -17.68 45.65
CA ILE A 113 -7.81 -18.69 45.62
C ILE A 113 -7.22 -20.06 45.34
N MET A 114 -6.33 -20.16 44.33
CA MET A 114 -5.67 -21.42 43.98
C MET A 114 -4.84 -21.96 45.15
N LEU A 115 -4.07 -21.11 45.86
CA LEU A 115 -3.29 -21.48 47.02
C LEU A 115 -4.20 -21.91 48.20
N GLY A 116 -5.33 -21.23 48.40
CA GLY A 116 -6.34 -21.59 49.37
C GLY A 116 -6.95 -22.97 49.11
N ILE A 117 -7.22 -23.26 47.84
CA ILE A 117 -7.69 -24.60 47.43
C ILE A 117 -6.61 -25.65 47.67
N ILE A 118 -5.34 -25.38 47.33
CA ILE A 118 -4.23 -26.32 47.57
C ILE A 118 -4.09 -26.62 49.06
N ASP A 119 -4.21 -25.61 49.94
CA ASP A 119 -4.07 -25.79 51.37
C ASP A 119 -5.28 -26.46 52.06
N LYS A 120 -6.47 -26.25 51.57
CA LYS A 120 -7.73 -26.74 52.11
C LYS A 120 -8.53 -27.61 51.12
N ALA A 121 -7.80 -28.38 50.29
CA ALA A 121 -8.43 -29.27 49.32
C ALA A 121 -9.29 -30.34 50.05
N ASN A 122 -10.47 -30.58 49.52
CA ASN A 122 -11.28 -31.72 49.94
C ASN A 122 -10.58 -33.04 49.54
N ARG A 123 -11.06 -34.18 50.04
CA ARG A 123 -10.41 -35.49 49.84
C ARG A 123 -10.20 -35.87 48.37
N GLU A 124 -11.16 -35.58 47.53
CA GLU A 124 -11.13 -35.92 46.11
C GLU A 124 -10.11 -35.05 45.37
N LEU A 125 -10.19 -33.74 45.54
CA LEU A 125 -9.26 -32.77 44.92
C LEU A 125 -7.84 -32.90 45.43
N ALA A 126 -7.64 -33.21 46.74
CA ALA A 126 -6.32 -33.45 47.33
C ALA A 126 -5.62 -34.66 46.67
N ASN A 127 -6.37 -35.71 46.33
CA ASN A 127 -5.83 -36.85 45.64
C ASN A 127 -5.43 -36.49 44.16
N LEU A 128 -6.24 -35.70 43.45
CA LEU A 128 -5.90 -35.24 42.11
C LEU A 128 -4.67 -34.34 42.15
N LEU A 129 -4.59 -33.37 43.05
CA LEU A 129 -3.42 -32.48 43.20
C LEU A 129 -2.12 -33.27 43.49
N LYS A 130 -2.21 -34.33 44.31
CA LYS A 130 -1.05 -35.23 44.57
C LYS A 130 -0.67 -36.03 43.31
N THR A 131 -1.62 -36.59 42.58
CA THR A 131 -1.38 -37.38 41.36
C THR A 131 -0.65 -36.55 40.29
N PHE A 132 -1.02 -35.29 40.12
CA PHE A 132 -0.39 -34.40 39.18
C PHE A 132 0.78 -33.60 39.78
N ASN A 133 1.21 -33.90 41.02
CA ASN A 133 2.34 -33.30 41.70
C ASN A 133 2.23 -31.74 41.78
N ILE A 134 1.01 -31.24 42.00
CA ILE A 134 0.72 -29.83 42.24
C ILE A 134 0.84 -29.58 43.75
N THR A 135 1.94 -28.96 44.15
CA THR A 135 2.25 -28.62 45.56
C THR A 135 2.37 -27.13 45.76
N LYS A 136 2.04 -26.66 46.95
CA LYS A 136 2.15 -25.22 47.27
C LYS A 136 3.53 -24.64 46.96
N SER A 137 4.59 -25.38 47.29
CA SER A 137 5.97 -24.93 47.07
C SER A 137 6.31 -24.77 45.57
N LYS A 138 5.86 -25.72 44.74
CA LYS A 138 6.07 -25.63 43.31
C LYS A 138 5.24 -24.49 42.70
N PHE A 139 3.99 -24.37 43.12
CA PHE A 139 3.11 -23.29 42.65
C PHE A 139 3.64 -21.91 42.99
N LEU A 140 4.08 -21.71 44.26
CA LEU A 140 4.71 -20.47 44.74
C LEU A 140 5.99 -20.13 43.95
N LYS A 141 6.81 -21.13 43.61
CA LYS A 141 8.02 -20.91 42.80
C LYS A 141 7.68 -20.35 41.44
N VAL A 142 6.77 -21.00 40.71
CA VAL A 142 6.35 -20.55 39.37
C VAL A 142 5.59 -19.22 39.46
N LEU A 143 4.77 -19.03 40.49
CA LEU A 143 4.09 -17.75 40.73
C LEU A 143 5.08 -16.61 40.94
N SER A 144 6.18 -16.84 41.72
CA SER A 144 7.20 -15.82 41.91
C SER A 144 7.95 -15.44 40.62
N GLU A 145 8.10 -16.37 39.67
CA GLU A 145 8.70 -16.14 38.37
C GLU A 145 7.77 -15.27 37.47
N VAL A 146 6.45 -15.51 37.53
CA VAL A 146 5.45 -14.75 36.75
C VAL A 146 5.13 -13.41 37.38
N ARG A 147 4.98 -13.36 38.71
CA ARG A 147 4.58 -12.16 39.45
C ARG A 147 5.71 -11.16 39.66
N GLY A 148 6.98 -11.60 39.56
CA GLY A 148 8.16 -10.73 39.68
C GLY A 148 8.23 -9.93 41.01
N GLY A 149 7.54 -10.36 42.06
CA GLY A 149 7.47 -9.66 43.35
C GLY A 149 6.52 -8.46 43.42
N ALA A 150 5.66 -8.27 42.39
CA ALA A 150 4.61 -7.25 42.44
C ALA A 150 3.54 -7.58 43.50
N ARG A 151 2.96 -6.53 44.14
CA ARG A 151 1.88 -6.68 45.12
C ARG A 151 0.54 -6.41 44.48
N VAL A 152 -0.50 -7.09 44.92
CA VAL A 152 -1.88 -6.86 44.48
C VAL A 152 -2.44 -5.65 45.23
N THR A 153 -2.37 -4.48 44.61
CA THR A 153 -2.82 -3.21 45.21
C THR A 153 -4.04 -2.62 44.53
N ASN A 154 -4.48 -3.22 43.40
CA ASN A 154 -5.68 -2.85 42.67
C ASN A 154 -6.61 -4.05 42.46
N ASP A 155 -7.81 -3.80 41.97
CA ASP A 155 -8.85 -4.81 41.75
C ASP A 155 -8.68 -5.60 40.45
N ASN A 156 -7.67 -5.27 39.61
CA ASN A 156 -7.35 -5.96 38.34
C ASN A 156 -5.83 -6.21 38.16
N PRO A 157 -5.17 -6.95 39.07
CA PRO A 157 -3.71 -7.13 39.08
C PRO A 157 -3.21 -8.03 37.94
N GLU A 158 -4.05 -8.91 37.42
CA GLU A 158 -3.68 -9.82 36.32
C GLU A 158 -3.39 -9.10 35.01
N GLU A 159 -3.87 -7.87 34.83
CA GLU A 159 -3.48 -7.03 33.69
C GLU A 159 -2.01 -6.59 33.74
N THR A 160 -1.39 -6.62 34.90
CA THR A 160 0.01 -6.25 35.12
C THR A 160 0.98 -7.43 35.08
N TYR A 161 0.51 -8.66 35.02
CA TYR A 161 1.35 -9.85 34.92
C TYR A 161 1.66 -10.15 33.42
N ASP A 162 2.92 -10.51 33.17
CA ASP A 162 3.47 -10.78 31.85
C ASP A 162 3.28 -9.60 30.82
N VAL A 163 3.38 -8.37 31.38
CA VAL A 163 3.12 -7.09 30.68
C VAL A 163 3.90 -6.99 29.37
N LEU A 164 5.14 -7.46 29.36
CA LEU A 164 5.98 -7.39 28.15
C LEU A 164 5.40 -8.21 27.02
N LYS A 165 4.87 -9.41 27.25
CA LYS A 165 4.27 -10.21 26.19
C LYS A 165 2.91 -9.70 25.70
N LYS A 166 2.19 -8.97 26.56
CA LYS A 166 0.89 -8.38 26.20
C LYS A 166 1.02 -7.13 25.33
N TYR A 167 2.03 -6.32 25.61
CA TYR A 167 2.14 -4.97 25.02
C TYR A 167 3.33 -4.79 24.10
N GLY A 168 3.89 -5.89 23.61
CA GLY A 168 4.96 -5.83 22.65
C GLY A 168 5.59 -7.18 22.32
N SER A 169 6.72 -7.15 21.65
CA SER A 169 7.45 -8.34 21.21
C SER A 169 8.95 -8.19 21.47
N ASP A 170 9.61 -9.28 21.86
CA ASP A 170 11.07 -9.35 21.97
C ASP A 170 11.66 -9.66 20.58
N LEU A 171 12.31 -8.67 19.97
CA LEU A 171 12.93 -8.81 18.65
C LEU A 171 14.11 -9.82 18.69
N VAL A 172 14.80 -9.96 19.82
CA VAL A 172 15.91 -10.93 19.96
C VAL A 172 15.35 -12.36 20.01
N GLU A 173 14.21 -12.57 20.66
CA GLU A 173 13.51 -13.87 20.65
C GLU A 173 13.02 -14.20 19.25
N LEU A 174 12.42 -13.23 18.53
CA LEU A 174 12.00 -13.40 17.14
C LEU A 174 13.20 -13.69 16.22
N ALA A 175 14.33 -13.01 16.42
CA ALA A 175 15.56 -13.29 15.71
C ALA A 175 16.10 -14.70 15.96
N ARG A 176 16.04 -15.18 17.21
CA ARG A 176 16.39 -16.57 17.57
C ARG A 176 15.45 -17.58 16.92
N ALA A 177 14.17 -17.25 16.82
CA ALA A 177 13.16 -18.07 16.17
C ALA A 177 13.18 -17.96 14.63
N GLN A 178 14.10 -17.17 14.04
CA GLN A 178 14.23 -16.91 12.58
C GLN A 178 12.98 -16.29 11.94
N LYS A 179 12.22 -15.56 12.72
CA LYS A 179 11.00 -14.89 12.23
C LYS A 179 11.26 -13.49 11.68
N LEU A 180 12.46 -12.93 11.88
CA LEU A 180 12.83 -11.62 11.33
C LEU A 180 13.44 -11.76 9.95
N ASP A 181 13.18 -10.77 9.10
CA ASP A 181 13.76 -10.68 7.78
C ASP A 181 15.26 -10.32 7.82
N PRO A 182 16.07 -10.73 6.83
CA PRO A 182 17.45 -10.32 6.74
C PRO A 182 17.54 -8.81 6.46
N VAL A 183 18.34 -8.11 7.26
CA VAL A 183 18.57 -6.67 7.10
C VAL A 183 19.81 -6.45 6.26
N ILE A 184 19.67 -5.74 5.16
CA ILE A 184 20.69 -5.51 4.15
C ILE A 184 20.87 -4.00 3.95
N GLY A 185 22.10 -3.54 3.79
CA GLY A 185 22.42 -2.15 3.42
C GLY A 185 22.25 -1.14 4.55
N ARG A 186 22.12 -1.56 5.84
CA ARG A 186 21.97 -0.67 7.01
C ARG A 186 23.07 -0.82 8.05
N ASP A 187 24.24 -1.27 7.61
CA ASP A 187 25.37 -1.57 8.51
C ASP A 187 25.92 -0.34 9.21
N GLU A 188 25.96 0.80 8.55
CA GLU A 188 26.47 2.05 9.13
C GLU A 188 25.54 2.60 10.20
N GLU A 189 24.23 2.60 9.93
CA GLU A 189 23.22 3.06 10.89
C GLU A 189 23.18 2.14 12.11
N ILE A 190 23.23 0.81 11.93
CA ILE A 190 23.27 -0.14 13.05
C ILE A 190 24.53 0.06 13.90
N ARG A 191 25.73 0.25 13.28
CA ARG A 191 26.96 0.58 14.03
C ARG A 191 26.84 1.89 14.78
N ASN A 192 26.18 2.88 14.19
CA ASN A 192 25.92 4.17 14.84
C ASN A 192 25.01 4.00 16.06
N VAL A 193 23.94 3.22 15.94
CA VAL A 193 23.03 2.88 17.04
C VAL A 193 23.81 2.18 18.17
N ILE A 194 24.63 1.16 17.86
CA ILE A 194 25.48 0.46 18.83
C ILE A 194 26.41 1.43 19.55
N ARG A 195 27.08 2.33 18.81
CA ARG A 195 27.98 3.34 19.37
C ARG A 195 27.25 4.30 20.31
N ILE A 196 26.03 4.72 19.97
CA ILE A 196 25.23 5.62 20.81
C ILE A 196 24.77 4.90 22.06
N LEU A 197 24.26 3.68 21.96
CA LEU A 197 23.84 2.87 23.13
C LEU A 197 25.00 2.63 24.13
N SER A 198 26.23 2.56 23.64
CA SER A 198 27.43 2.39 24.47
C SER A 198 27.95 3.68 25.13
N ARG A 199 27.32 4.85 24.92
CA ARG A 199 27.71 6.12 25.51
C ARG A 199 27.27 6.23 26.95
N LYS A 200 28.01 7.03 27.75
CA LYS A 200 27.64 7.34 29.12
C LYS A 200 26.44 8.30 29.24
N THR A 201 26.28 9.20 28.25
CA THR A 201 25.22 10.21 28.21
C THR A 201 24.70 10.31 26.77
N LYS A 202 23.47 10.75 26.57
CA LYS A 202 22.82 10.77 25.25
C LYS A 202 22.90 9.40 24.57
N ASN A 203 22.61 8.38 25.32
CA ASN A 203 22.72 6.96 24.94
C ASN A 203 21.43 6.37 24.36
N ASN A 204 20.45 7.21 24.03
CA ASN A 204 19.22 6.80 23.40
C ASN A 204 19.21 7.29 21.92
N PRO A 205 19.42 6.42 20.94
CA PRO A 205 19.34 6.80 19.55
C PRO A 205 17.87 7.05 19.11
N VAL A 206 17.66 8.02 18.23
CA VAL A 206 16.41 8.23 17.52
C VAL A 206 16.69 8.12 16.04
N LEU A 207 16.06 7.16 15.38
CA LEU A 207 16.09 6.94 13.95
C LEU A 207 15.16 7.95 13.28
N ILE A 208 15.72 8.83 12.47
CA ILE A 208 15.00 9.91 11.81
C ILE A 208 15.03 9.68 10.31
N GLY A 209 13.89 9.56 9.68
CA GLY A 209 13.78 9.36 8.24
C GLY A 209 12.33 9.34 7.79
N GLU A 210 12.12 9.40 6.48
CA GLU A 210 10.79 9.36 5.90
C GLU A 210 10.10 8.00 6.13
N PRO A 211 8.76 7.92 6.01
CA PRO A 211 8.05 6.64 6.11
C PRO A 211 8.54 5.64 5.05
N GLY A 212 8.68 4.37 5.42
CA GLY A 212 9.04 3.31 4.47
C GLY A 212 10.55 3.20 4.13
N VAL A 213 11.44 4.03 4.72
CA VAL A 213 12.90 3.92 4.48
C VAL A 213 13.57 2.78 5.27
N GLY A 214 12.85 2.06 6.12
CA GLY A 214 13.38 0.90 6.85
C GLY A 214 13.94 1.23 8.24
N LYS A 215 13.37 2.20 8.97
CA LYS A 215 13.76 2.53 10.36
C LYS A 215 13.63 1.33 11.30
N THR A 216 12.52 0.62 11.24
CA THR A 216 12.25 -0.56 12.07
C THR A 216 13.25 -1.69 11.78
N ALA A 217 13.62 -1.87 10.51
CA ALA A 217 14.63 -2.86 10.10
C ALA A 217 16.00 -2.67 10.79
N ILE A 218 16.37 -1.43 11.15
CA ILE A 218 17.62 -1.15 11.88
C ILE A 218 17.58 -1.77 13.30
N ALA A 219 16.44 -1.70 13.99
CA ALA A 219 16.26 -2.32 15.29
C ALA A 219 16.27 -3.86 15.20
N GLU A 220 15.63 -4.40 14.16
CA GLU A 220 15.65 -5.84 13.83
C GLU A 220 17.08 -6.31 13.46
N GLY A 221 17.80 -5.52 12.67
CA GLY A 221 19.20 -5.79 12.34
C GLY A 221 20.12 -5.80 13.56
N LEU A 222 19.88 -4.90 14.53
CA LEU A 222 20.59 -4.94 15.80
C LEU A 222 20.25 -6.21 16.58
N ALA A 223 18.98 -6.63 16.62
CA ALA A 223 18.58 -7.88 17.26
C ALA A 223 19.27 -9.11 16.63
N LEU A 224 19.35 -9.15 15.30
CA LEU A 224 20.09 -10.20 14.57
C LEU A 224 21.59 -10.21 14.92
N ARG A 225 22.23 -9.04 15.07
CA ARG A 225 23.63 -8.95 15.50
C ARG A 225 23.85 -9.38 16.95
N ILE A 226 22.90 -9.07 17.86
CA ILE A 226 22.95 -9.55 19.25
C ILE A 226 22.93 -11.08 19.28
N VAL A 227 22.04 -11.70 18.51
CA VAL A 227 21.93 -13.17 18.41
C VAL A 227 23.21 -13.81 17.84
N ARG A 228 23.86 -13.15 16.86
CA ARG A 228 25.13 -13.60 16.29
C ARG A 228 26.33 -13.33 17.19
N GLY A 229 26.16 -12.50 18.24
CA GLY A 229 27.27 -12.08 19.11
C GLY A 229 28.17 -11.00 18.53
N ASP A 230 27.77 -10.38 17.41
CA ASP A 230 28.48 -9.30 16.71
C ASP A 230 28.14 -7.91 17.30
N VAL A 231 28.27 -7.82 18.62
CA VAL A 231 28.04 -6.59 19.39
C VAL A 231 29.02 -6.53 20.56
N PRO A 232 29.28 -5.34 21.14
CA PRO A 232 30.09 -5.20 22.35
C PRO A 232 29.56 -6.05 23.52
N GLU A 233 30.46 -6.45 24.45
CA GLU A 233 30.13 -7.30 25.60
C GLU A 233 28.90 -6.82 26.40
N GLY A 234 28.76 -5.51 26.59
CA GLY A 234 27.62 -4.93 27.32
C GLY A 234 26.27 -5.09 26.64
N LEU A 235 26.22 -5.44 25.35
CA LEU A 235 24.98 -5.63 24.61
C LEU A 235 24.67 -7.10 24.30
N LYS A 236 25.58 -8.03 24.54
CA LYS A 236 25.40 -9.46 24.23
C LYS A 236 24.22 -10.12 24.96
N GLU A 237 24.00 -9.68 26.20
CA GLU A 237 22.90 -10.20 27.03
C GLU A 237 21.64 -9.35 27.00
N CYS A 238 21.64 -8.28 26.19
CA CYS A 238 20.48 -7.42 26.06
C CYS A 238 19.42 -8.01 25.14
N THR A 239 18.17 -7.69 25.45
CA THR A 239 17.01 -7.93 24.58
C THR A 239 16.49 -6.61 24.06
N ILE A 240 15.90 -6.61 22.86
CA ILE A 240 15.25 -5.44 22.28
C ILE A 240 13.76 -5.70 22.32
N PHE A 241 13.07 -4.94 23.15
CA PHE A 241 11.63 -5.04 23.30
C PHE A 241 10.92 -3.97 22.47
N SER A 242 10.22 -4.40 21.41
CA SER A 242 9.39 -3.52 20.57
C SER A 242 8.04 -3.28 21.22
N LEU A 243 7.77 -2.03 21.60
CA LEU A 243 6.54 -1.62 22.27
C LEU A 243 5.43 -1.44 21.24
N ASP A 244 4.30 -2.13 21.45
CA ASP A 244 3.10 -1.98 20.62
C ASP A 244 2.15 -0.95 21.25
N MET A 245 2.14 0.25 20.68
CA MET A 245 1.29 1.35 21.12
C MET A 245 -0.20 1.05 20.89
N GLY A 246 -0.53 0.31 19.83
CA GLY A 246 -1.90 -0.10 19.53
C GLY A 246 -2.48 -0.97 20.64
N SER A 247 -1.73 -1.97 21.08
CA SER A 247 -2.12 -2.87 22.19
C SER A 247 -2.25 -2.15 23.52
N LEU A 248 -1.41 -1.13 23.80
CA LEU A 248 -1.52 -0.32 25.02
C LEU A 248 -2.80 0.49 25.09
N VAL A 249 -3.27 1.02 23.95
CA VAL A 249 -4.48 1.86 23.83
C VAL A 249 -5.73 1.00 23.68
N ALA A 250 -5.64 -0.15 23.03
CA ALA A 250 -6.80 -1.02 22.75
C ALA A 250 -7.52 -1.43 24.05
N GLY A 251 -8.84 -1.19 24.08
CA GLY A 251 -9.69 -1.54 25.25
C GLY A 251 -9.53 -0.65 26.48
N ALA A 252 -8.65 0.34 26.48
CA ALA A 252 -8.57 1.33 27.56
C ALA A 252 -9.77 2.28 27.48
N LYS A 253 -10.70 2.19 28.43
CA LYS A 253 -11.89 3.06 28.49
C LYS A 253 -11.56 4.43 29.07
N TYR A 254 -10.54 4.53 29.90
CA TYR A 254 -10.14 5.74 30.61
C TYR A 254 -8.63 5.99 30.46
N ARG A 255 -8.26 7.25 30.49
CA ARG A 255 -6.87 7.71 30.42
C ARG A 255 -5.94 7.03 31.43
N GLY A 256 -6.41 6.80 32.65
CA GLY A 256 -5.64 6.17 33.74
C GLY A 256 -5.19 4.75 33.41
N GLU A 257 -5.99 3.98 32.68
CA GLU A 257 -5.67 2.59 32.34
C GLU A 257 -4.46 2.50 31.39
N PHE A 258 -4.38 3.37 30.40
CA PHE A 258 -3.20 3.45 29.51
C PHE A 258 -1.93 3.85 30.28
N GLU A 259 -2.03 4.87 31.14
CA GLU A 259 -0.89 5.33 31.95
C GLU A 259 -0.41 4.22 32.90
N GLU A 260 -1.31 3.44 33.47
CA GLU A 260 -0.98 2.29 34.34
C GLU A 260 -0.30 1.16 33.55
N ARG A 261 -0.80 0.82 32.36
CA ARG A 261 -0.20 -0.20 31.49
C ARG A 261 1.20 0.20 31.06
N LEU A 262 1.40 1.43 30.58
CA LEU A 262 2.71 1.95 30.21
C LEU A 262 3.66 1.99 31.42
N LYS A 263 3.18 2.42 32.58
CA LYS A 263 3.95 2.44 33.80
C LYS A 263 4.38 1.03 34.24
N ALA A 264 3.53 0.05 34.06
CA ALA A 264 3.86 -1.36 34.34
C ALA A 264 4.97 -1.88 33.40
N VAL A 265 4.87 -1.60 32.07
CA VAL A 265 5.94 -1.92 31.11
C VAL A 265 7.26 -1.27 31.53
N LEU A 266 7.24 0.04 31.80
CA LEU A 266 8.44 0.79 32.18
C LEU A 266 9.06 0.29 33.51
N GLN A 267 8.24 -0.14 34.47
CA GLN A 267 8.72 -0.73 35.69
C GLN A 267 9.41 -2.08 35.46
N GLU A 268 8.90 -2.90 34.55
CA GLU A 268 9.52 -4.18 34.20
C GLU A 268 10.85 -3.98 33.46
N VAL A 269 10.89 -3.03 32.52
CA VAL A 269 12.13 -2.62 31.84
C VAL A 269 13.17 -2.10 32.87
N LYS A 270 12.75 -1.29 33.84
CA LYS A 270 13.63 -0.81 34.89
C LYS A 270 14.20 -1.93 35.76
N LYS A 271 13.40 -2.95 36.12
CA LYS A 271 13.83 -4.12 36.93
C LYS A 271 14.92 -4.94 36.21
N SER A 272 14.99 -4.89 34.90
CA SER A 272 15.99 -5.61 34.11
C SER A 272 17.40 -5.03 34.20
N GLU A 273 17.59 -3.92 34.95
CA GLU A 273 18.89 -3.26 35.18
C GLU A 273 19.65 -2.96 33.85
N GLY A 274 18.92 -2.53 32.81
CA GLY A 274 19.50 -2.18 31.51
C GLY A 274 19.68 -3.34 30.52
N LYS A 275 19.22 -4.55 30.87
CA LYS A 275 19.23 -5.69 29.95
C LYS A 275 18.13 -5.62 28.88
N ILE A 276 17.11 -4.80 29.06
CA ILE A 276 16.04 -4.56 28.09
C ILE A 276 16.22 -3.17 27.47
N ILE A 277 16.37 -3.14 26.15
CA ILE A 277 16.37 -1.92 25.35
C ILE A 277 14.96 -1.79 24.75
N LEU A 278 14.30 -0.68 25.07
CA LEU A 278 12.94 -0.42 24.57
C LEU A 278 13.00 0.17 23.16
N PHE A 279 12.41 -0.49 22.18
CA PHE A 279 12.20 0.08 20.85
C PHE A 279 10.79 0.69 20.77
N ILE A 280 10.71 1.96 20.38
CA ILE A 280 9.46 2.71 20.23
C ILE A 280 9.38 3.23 18.82
N ASP A 281 8.56 2.59 18.01
CA ASP A 281 8.21 3.14 16.70
C ASP A 281 7.22 4.30 16.88
N GLU A 282 7.27 5.25 15.98
CA GLU A 282 6.48 6.49 16.08
C GLU A 282 6.62 7.18 17.47
N LEU A 283 7.86 7.38 17.92
CA LEU A 283 8.18 7.96 19.24
C LEU A 283 7.38 9.24 19.53
N HIS A 284 7.01 10.01 18.53
CA HIS A 284 6.22 11.23 18.63
C HIS A 284 4.81 10.97 19.21
N THR A 285 4.25 9.79 19.06
CA THR A 285 2.92 9.44 19.59
C THR A 285 2.91 9.42 21.12
N ILE A 286 4.02 9.03 21.74
CA ILE A 286 4.17 9.03 23.20
C ILE A 286 4.50 10.44 23.73
N VAL A 287 5.30 11.21 22.98
CA VAL A 287 5.84 12.51 23.45
C VAL A 287 4.91 13.65 23.09
N GLY A 288 4.15 13.54 21.99
CA GLY A 288 3.34 14.62 21.42
C GLY A 288 1.87 14.63 21.84
N ALA A 289 1.42 13.58 22.45
CA ALA A 289 0.00 13.38 22.79
C ALA A 289 -0.60 14.38 23.82
N GLY A 290 0.20 15.31 24.37
CA GLY A 290 -0.20 16.22 25.46
C GLY A 290 -0.66 17.63 25.08
N LYS A 291 -0.74 18.00 23.80
CA LYS A 291 -1.02 19.40 23.37
C LYS A 291 -2.45 19.71 23.00
N THR A 292 -3.32 18.75 22.87
CA THR A 292 -4.77 18.95 22.74
C THR A 292 -5.43 18.66 24.09
N ASP A 293 -6.41 19.48 24.49
CA ASP A 293 -7.19 19.30 25.73
C ASP A 293 -7.74 17.85 25.78
N GLY A 294 -7.16 17.02 26.69
CA GLY A 294 -7.55 15.63 26.88
C GLY A 294 -6.60 14.59 26.31
N ALA A 295 -5.50 14.94 25.63
CA ALA A 295 -4.53 13.99 25.08
C ALA A 295 -3.54 13.48 26.12
N MET A 296 -3.06 12.24 25.93
CA MET A 296 -2.20 11.50 26.84
C MET A 296 -0.78 12.06 26.86
N ASP A 297 -0.26 12.49 28.00
CA ASP A 297 1.14 12.92 28.16
C ASP A 297 2.00 11.79 28.76
N ALA A 298 2.21 10.75 28.01
CA ALA A 298 3.10 9.64 28.38
C ALA A 298 4.58 10.06 28.42
N GLY A 299 4.93 11.19 27.79
CA GLY A 299 6.26 11.76 27.84
C GLY A 299 6.72 12.07 29.26
N ASN A 300 5.81 12.48 30.13
CA ASN A 300 6.14 12.75 31.55
C ASN A 300 6.52 11.51 32.34
N LEU A 301 6.14 10.31 31.92
CA LEU A 301 6.56 9.04 32.51
C LEU A 301 7.97 8.64 32.06
N LEU A 302 8.30 8.89 30.78
CA LEU A 302 9.60 8.54 30.20
C LEU A 302 10.72 9.50 30.63
N LYS A 303 10.45 10.81 30.68
CA LYS A 303 11.45 11.85 30.98
C LYS A 303 12.28 11.59 32.24
N PRO A 304 11.69 11.24 33.40
CA PRO A 304 12.47 10.97 34.64
C PRO A 304 13.37 9.74 34.48
N MET A 305 12.91 8.67 33.85
CA MET A 305 13.67 7.43 33.66
C MET A 305 14.84 7.61 32.70
N LEU A 306 14.61 8.30 31.58
CA LEU A 306 15.66 8.70 30.62
C LEU A 306 16.68 9.64 31.30
N ALA A 307 16.22 10.54 32.20
CA ALA A 307 17.08 11.47 32.88
C ALA A 307 18.03 10.77 33.85
N ARG A 308 17.58 9.71 34.51
CA ARG A 308 18.36 8.93 35.48
C ARG A 308 19.20 7.83 34.83
N GLY A 309 19.06 7.57 33.53
CA GLY A 309 19.69 6.45 32.83
C GLY A 309 19.11 5.07 33.23
N GLU A 310 17.90 5.06 33.77
CA GLU A 310 17.17 3.85 34.15
C GLU A 310 16.47 3.17 32.96
N LEU A 311 16.41 3.85 31.80
CA LEU A 311 15.79 3.38 30.56
C LEU A 311 16.75 3.56 29.41
N HIS A 312 16.98 2.49 28.64
CA HIS A 312 17.60 2.52 27.33
C HIS A 312 16.51 2.41 26.27
N CYS A 313 16.50 3.35 25.32
CA CYS A 313 15.45 3.45 24.32
C CYS A 313 16.05 3.71 22.93
N ILE A 314 15.51 3.04 21.93
CA ILE A 314 15.68 3.35 20.50
C ILE A 314 14.34 3.89 20.01
N GLY A 315 14.29 5.13 19.60
CA GLY A 315 13.09 5.73 19.00
C GLY A 315 13.15 5.73 17.49
N ALA A 316 12.01 5.71 16.83
CA ALA A 316 11.89 5.96 15.39
C ALA A 316 10.82 7.03 15.13
N THR A 317 11.09 7.97 14.22
CA THR A 317 10.16 9.06 13.90
C THR A 317 10.54 9.71 12.55
N THR A 318 9.71 10.62 12.04
CA THR A 318 10.06 11.45 10.89
C THR A 318 10.81 12.72 11.31
N LEU A 319 11.46 13.40 10.36
CA LEU A 319 12.22 14.64 10.63
C LEU A 319 11.29 15.76 11.15
N ASN A 320 10.10 15.86 10.59
CA ASN A 320 9.14 16.89 10.98
C ASN A 320 8.64 16.67 12.40
N GLU A 321 8.30 15.45 12.76
CA GLU A 321 7.84 15.06 14.09
C GLU A 321 8.96 15.18 15.13
N TYR A 322 10.21 14.82 14.77
CA TYR A 322 11.36 15.01 15.62
C TYR A 322 11.54 16.49 16.00
N ARG A 323 11.51 17.39 15.00
CA ARG A 323 11.60 18.83 15.22
C ARG A 323 10.44 19.39 16.06
N GLN A 324 9.23 18.86 15.82
CA GLN A 324 8.02 19.35 16.47
C GLN A 324 7.91 18.91 17.94
N TYR A 325 8.27 17.67 18.24
CA TYR A 325 7.97 17.04 19.54
C TYR A 325 9.21 16.78 20.40
N ILE A 326 10.37 16.50 19.81
CA ILE A 326 11.57 16.11 20.58
C ILE A 326 12.56 17.28 20.68
N GLU A 327 12.89 17.93 19.60
CA GLU A 327 13.85 19.03 19.56
C GLU A 327 13.35 20.26 20.34
N LYS A 328 12.06 20.51 20.38
CA LYS A 328 11.45 21.61 21.16
C LYS A 328 11.39 21.34 22.67
N ASP A 329 11.63 20.11 23.10
CA ASP A 329 11.66 19.75 24.51
C ASP A 329 13.11 19.59 25.01
N PRO A 330 13.64 20.58 25.78
CA PRO A 330 15.06 20.54 26.22
C PRO A 330 15.43 19.31 27.07
N ALA A 331 14.44 18.65 27.71
CA ALA A 331 14.69 17.46 28.51
C ALA A 331 14.93 16.24 27.64
N LEU A 332 14.20 16.12 26.52
CA LEU A 332 14.33 15.03 25.55
C LEU A 332 15.52 15.23 24.63
N GLU A 333 15.71 16.44 24.10
CA GLU A 333 16.84 16.79 23.23
C GLU A 333 18.19 16.44 23.84
N ARG A 334 18.36 16.63 25.16
CA ARG A 334 19.58 16.29 25.87
C ARG A 334 19.79 14.81 26.11
N ARG A 335 18.80 13.97 25.84
CA ARG A 335 18.82 12.52 26.12
C ARG A 335 18.85 11.68 24.87
N PHE A 336 18.24 12.17 23.80
CA PHE A 336 18.20 11.50 22.51
C PHE A 336 19.33 11.98 21.60
N GLN A 337 19.86 11.06 20.81
CA GLN A 337 20.86 11.34 19.78
C GLN A 337 20.26 10.95 18.40
N PRO A 338 20.12 11.92 17.47
CA PRO A 338 19.60 11.63 16.15
C PRO A 338 20.53 10.73 15.33
N VAL A 339 19.95 9.81 14.59
CA VAL A 339 20.57 8.97 13.56
C VAL A 339 19.71 9.14 12.31
N MET A 340 20.27 9.79 11.29
CA MET A 340 19.57 9.96 10.01
C MET A 340 19.50 8.62 9.27
N VAL A 341 18.35 8.34 8.72
CA VAL A 341 18.05 7.14 7.91
C VAL A 341 17.52 7.63 6.58
N ASP A 342 18.43 7.74 5.62
CA ASP A 342 18.11 8.20 4.29
C ASP A 342 17.44 7.10 3.44
N GLU A 343 16.74 7.54 2.38
CA GLU A 343 16.21 6.63 1.37
C GLU A 343 17.38 5.86 0.72
N PRO A 344 17.33 4.52 0.63
CA PRO A 344 18.37 3.74 -0.03
C PRO A 344 18.38 4.01 -1.53
N THR A 345 19.55 3.84 -2.15
CA THR A 345 19.67 3.93 -3.60
C THR A 345 18.91 2.81 -4.31
N VAL A 346 18.70 2.94 -5.61
CA VAL A 346 18.10 1.89 -6.43
C VAL A 346 18.93 0.60 -6.35
N GLU A 347 20.27 0.71 -6.36
CA GLU A 347 21.19 -0.42 -6.28
C GLU A 347 21.11 -1.13 -4.92
N ASP A 348 21.05 -0.36 -3.83
CA ASP A 348 20.83 -0.91 -2.48
C ASP A 348 19.48 -1.61 -2.39
N THR A 349 18.45 -1.01 -2.96
CA THR A 349 17.10 -1.58 -2.99
C THR A 349 17.05 -2.90 -3.76
N ILE A 350 17.72 -3.00 -4.90
CA ILE A 350 17.86 -4.28 -5.63
C ILE A 350 18.52 -5.34 -4.75
N SER A 351 19.57 -4.95 -4.01
CA SER A 351 20.24 -5.87 -3.08
C SER A 351 19.33 -6.32 -1.93
N ILE A 352 18.54 -5.40 -1.38
CA ILE A 352 17.53 -5.71 -0.34
C ILE A 352 16.49 -6.68 -0.89
N LEU A 353 15.92 -6.41 -2.06
CA LEU A 353 14.91 -7.26 -2.68
C LEU A 353 15.45 -8.67 -3.01
N ARG A 354 16.71 -8.78 -3.46
CA ARG A 354 17.36 -10.07 -3.67
C ARG A 354 17.49 -10.87 -2.37
N GLY A 355 17.76 -10.19 -1.25
CA GLY A 355 17.82 -10.84 0.05
C GLY A 355 16.46 -11.29 0.60
N LEU A 356 15.39 -10.61 0.22
CA LEU A 356 14.02 -10.94 0.62
C LEU A 356 13.37 -11.96 -0.32
N LYS A 357 13.89 -12.11 -1.53
CA LYS A 357 13.32 -12.92 -2.62
C LYS A 357 12.87 -14.31 -2.19
N GLU A 358 13.77 -15.10 -1.56
CA GLU A 358 13.47 -16.49 -1.19
C GLU A 358 12.28 -16.60 -0.24
N ARG A 359 12.15 -15.66 0.72
CA ARG A 359 11.03 -15.64 1.66
C ARG A 359 9.71 -15.35 0.99
N TYR A 360 9.68 -14.36 0.06
CA TYR A 360 8.49 -14.05 -0.71
C TYR A 360 8.12 -15.21 -1.66
N GLU A 361 9.10 -15.84 -2.29
CA GLU A 361 8.88 -17.02 -3.12
C GLU A 361 8.26 -18.19 -2.34
N VAL A 362 8.72 -18.43 -1.11
CA VAL A 362 8.16 -19.49 -0.26
C VAL A 362 6.77 -19.11 0.25
N TYR A 363 6.59 -17.88 0.74
CA TYR A 363 5.30 -17.44 1.30
C TYR A 363 4.16 -17.46 0.26
N HIS A 364 4.45 -17.00 -0.95
CA HIS A 364 3.44 -16.94 -2.02
C HIS A 364 3.42 -18.18 -2.92
N GLY A 365 4.45 -18.98 -2.92
CA GLY A 365 4.56 -20.16 -3.79
C GLY A 365 4.83 -19.84 -5.26
N VAL A 366 5.44 -18.68 -5.55
CA VAL A 366 5.73 -18.18 -6.90
C VAL A 366 7.22 -17.95 -7.10
N LYS A 367 7.69 -17.94 -8.35
CA LYS A 367 9.09 -17.59 -8.68
C LYS A 367 9.19 -16.10 -9.03
N ILE A 368 10.23 -15.44 -8.51
CA ILE A 368 10.52 -14.04 -8.82
C ILE A 368 11.74 -13.97 -9.73
N ALA A 369 11.58 -13.45 -10.95
CA ALA A 369 12.71 -13.21 -11.84
C ALA A 369 13.58 -12.07 -11.33
N ASP A 370 14.90 -12.11 -11.60
CA ASP A 370 15.79 -11.01 -11.26
C ASP A 370 15.44 -9.71 -12.02
N SER A 371 14.93 -9.85 -13.26
CA SER A 371 14.39 -8.73 -14.04
C SER A 371 13.21 -8.05 -13.35
N ALA A 372 12.33 -8.80 -12.66
CA ALA A 372 11.23 -8.23 -11.88
C ALA A 372 11.74 -7.41 -10.67
N ILE A 373 12.78 -7.89 -9.99
CA ILE A 373 13.43 -7.18 -8.88
C ILE A 373 14.02 -5.85 -9.36
N ILE A 374 14.78 -5.88 -10.46
CA ILE A 374 15.36 -4.69 -11.07
C ILE A 374 14.24 -3.72 -11.50
N ALA A 375 13.21 -4.24 -12.15
CA ALA A 375 12.06 -3.44 -12.57
C ALA A 375 11.32 -2.83 -11.37
N ALA A 376 11.07 -3.58 -10.30
CA ALA A 376 10.41 -3.07 -9.10
C ALA A 376 11.18 -1.90 -8.47
N ALA A 377 12.50 -2.00 -8.35
CA ALA A 377 13.33 -0.92 -7.80
C ALA A 377 13.40 0.29 -8.74
N THR A 378 13.69 0.08 -10.03
CA THR A 378 13.89 1.18 -10.98
C THR A 378 12.59 1.90 -11.35
N LEU A 379 11.52 1.14 -11.63
CA LEU A 379 10.25 1.72 -12.04
C LEU A 379 9.52 2.37 -10.84
N SER A 380 9.59 1.78 -9.63
CA SER A 380 9.01 2.43 -8.45
C SER A 380 9.72 3.74 -8.11
N HIS A 381 11.05 3.77 -8.20
CA HIS A 381 11.81 5.00 -7.99
C HIS A 381 11.41 6.10 -8.99
N ARG A 382 11.21 5.71 -10.25
CA ARG A 382 10.89 6.63 -11.34
C ARG A 382 9.43 7.09 -11.33
N TYR A 383 8.47 6.20 -11.05
CA TYR A 383 7.05 6.45 -11.29
C TYR A 383 6.21 6.65 -10.01
N ILE A 384 6.72 6.30 -8.83
CA ILE A 384 6.04 6.49 -7.55
C ILE A 384 6.83 7.51 -6.73
N SER A 385 6.40 8.76 -6.76
CA SER A 385 7.08 9.89 -6.12
C SER A 385 6.60 10.21 -4.70
N ASP A 386 5.44 9.69 -4.31
CA ASP A 386 4.81 9.95 -3.02
C ASP A 386 5.19 8.95 -1.92
N ARG A 387 5.97 7.94 -2.26
CA ARG A 387 6.49 6.90 -1.36
C ARG A 387 7.99 6.71 -1.54
N PHE A 388 8.66 6.14 -0.55
CA PHE A 388 10.10 5.99 -0.50
C PHE A 388 10.55 4.54 -0.69
N LEU A 389 11.77 4.35 -1.21
CA LEU A 389 12.44 3.06 -1.22
C LEU A 389 12.90 2.68 0.21
N PRO A 390 12.99 1.40 0.55
CA PRO A 390 12.70 0.22 -0.29
C PRO A 390 11.22 -0.18 -0.27
N ASP A 391 10.39 0.40 0.59
CA ASP A 391 9.02 -0.02 0.90
C ASP A 391 8.14 -0.11 -0.37
N LYS A 392 8.13 0.94 -1.21
CA LYS A 392 7.36 0.94 -2.46
C LYS A 392 7.76 -0.18 -3.44
N ALA A 393 9.02 -0.59 -3.44
CA ALA A 393 9.51 -1.66 -4.29
C ALA A 393 9.20 -3.04 -3.70
N ILE A 394 9.24 -3.18 -2.38
CA ILE A 394 8.83 -4.38 -1.65
C ILE A 394 7.33 -4.64 -1.88
N ASP A 395 6.50 -3.61 -1.72
CA ASP A 395 5.06 -3.71 -1.94
C ASP A 395 4.72 -4.13 -3.37
N LEU A 396 5.46 -3.64 -4.37
CA LEU A 396 5.26 -4.08 -5.76
C LEU A 396 5.55 -5.57 -5.95
N ILE A 397 6.60 -6.07 -5.34
CA ILE A 397 6.92 -7.49 -5.39
C ILE A 397 5.85 -8.30 -4.66
N ASP A 398 5.43 -7.85 -3.49
CA ASP A 398 4.40 -8.54 -2.70
C ASP A 398 3.05 -8.59 -3.44
N GLU A 399 2.60 -7.47 -4.01
CA GLU A 399 1.37 -7.42 -4.80
C GLU A 399 1.48 -8.28 -6.08
N ALA A 400 2.65 -8.30 -6.74
CA ALA A 400 2.87 -9.15 -7.90
C ALA A 400 2.79 -10.63 -7.54
N CYS A 401 3.40 -11.02 -6.40
CA CYS A 401 3.31 -12.36 -5.88
C CYS A 401 1.86 -12.75 -5.55
N ALA A 402 1.13 -11.87 -4.88
CA ALA A 402 -0.27 -12.08 -4.51
C ALA A 402 -1.17 -12.18 -5.75
N LEU A 403 -0.93 -11.35 -6.77
CA LEU A 403 -1.66 -11.39 -8.04
C LEU A 403 -1.50 -12.75 -8.73
N ILE A 404 -0.26 -13.19 -8.95
CA ILE A 404 0.03 -14.47 -9.59
C ILE A 404 -0.51 -15.63 -8.76
N LYS A 405 -0.36 -15.61 -7.43
CA LYS A 405 -0.95 -16.63 -6.55
C LYS A 405 -2.47 -16.70 -6.71
N THR A 406 -3.15 -15.57 -6.74
CA THR A 406 -4.60 -15.50 -6.94
C THR A 406 -5.00 -16.04 -8.32
N GLU A 407 -4.22 -15.72 -9.37
CA GLU A 407 -4.44 -16.26 -10.72
C GLU A 407 -4.22 -17.78 -10.76
N MET A 408 -3.24 -18.33 -10.04
CA MET A 408 -3.01 -19.78 -9.94
C MET A 408 -4.11 -20.50 -9.17
N GLU A 409 -4.66 -19.89 -8.12
CA GLU A 409 -5.71 -20.49 -7.30
C GLU A 409 -7.09 -20.36 -7.92
N SER A 410 -7.32 -19.35 -8.74
CA SER A 410 -8.58 -19.09 -9.44
C SER A 410 -8.65 -19.79 -10.80
N MET A 411 -9.85 -19.93 -11.33
CA MET A 411 -10.06 -20.46 -12.67
C MET A 411 -9.52 -19.45 -13.71
N PRO A 412 -8.66 -19.88 -14.68
CA PRO A 412 -8.17 -19.02 -15.74
C PRO A 412 -9.30 -18.33 -16.51
N THR A 413 -9.09 -17.08 -16.93
CA THR A 413 -10.11 -16.26 -17.62
C THR A 413 -10.67 -16.97 -18.85
N GLU A 414 -9.83 -17.64 -19.63
CA GLU A 414 -10.27 -18.40 -20.81
C GLU A 414 -11.20 -19.55 -20.45
N LEU A 415 -10.96 -20.22 -19.32
CA LEU A 415 -11.80 -21.31 -18.82
C LEU A 415 -13.13 -20.77 -18.29
N ASP A 416 -13.09 -19.64 -17.58
CA ASP A 416 -14.29 -18.98 -17.06
C ASP A 416 -15.20 -18.46 -18.17
N GLU A 417 -14.63 -17.88 -19.23
CA GLU A 417 -15.38 -17.46 -20.41
C GLU A 417 -16.11 -18.63 -21.11
N ILE A 418 -15.41 -19.76 -21.26
CA ILE A 418 -16.03 -20.97 -21.85
C ILE A 418 -17.13 -21.48 -20.92
N SER A 419 -16.90 -21.48 -19.60
CA SER A 419 -17.90 -21.90 -18.60
C SER A 419 -19.15 -21.01 -18.67
N ARG A 420 -18.99 -19.71 -18.77
CA ARG A 420 -20.10 -18.76 -18.92
C ARG A 420 -20.88 -18.96 -20.22
N LYS A 421 -20.20 -19.23 -21.33
CA LYS A 421 -20.85 -19.55 -22.62
C LYS A 421 -21.66 -20.85 -22.52
N ILE A 422 -21.09 -21.88 -21.88
CA ILE A 422 -21.81 -23.14 -21.62
C ILE A 422 -23.08 -22.88 -20.80
N MET A 423 -22.97 -22.10 -19.73
CA MET A 423 -24.11 -21.72 -18.89
C MET A 423 -25.17 -20.93 -19.66
N GLN A 424 -24.75 -20.02 -20.53
CA GLN A 424 -25.62 -19.25 -21.41
C GLN A 424 -26.42 -20.18 -22.36
N HIS A 425 -25.71 -21.13 -22.99
CA HIS A 425 -26.35 -22.15 -23.86
C HIS A 425 -27.27 -23.09 -23.07
N GLU A 426 -26.97 -23.43 -21.82
CA GLU A 426 -27.85 -24.21 -20.96
C GLU A 426 -29.16 -23.50 -20.59
N ILE A 427 -29.08 -22.20 -20.36
CA ILE A 427 -30.26 -21.34 -20.14
C ILE A 427 -31.10 -21.26 -21.40
N GLU A 428 -30.47 -21.02 -22.57
CA GLU A 428 -31.12 -20.91 -23.86
C GLU A 428 -31.76 -22.27 -24.26
N GLU A 429 -31.07 -23.39 -24.07
CA GLU A 429 -31.56 -24.73 -24.28
C GLU A 429 -32.82 -25.02 -23.44
N THR A 430 -32.82 -24.60 -22.17
CA THR A 430 -33.94 -24.79 -21.26
C THR A 430 -35.17 -23.98 -21.67
N ALA A 431 -34.95 -22.78 -22.24
CA ALA A 431 -36.03 -21.95 -22.75
C ALA A 431 -36.61 -22.53 -24.05
N LEU A 432 -35.79 -22.94 -25.02
CA LEU A 432 -36.18 -23.46 -26.30
C LEU A 432 -36.86 -24.84 -26.22
N LYS A 433 -36.53 -25.66 -25.24
CA LYS A 433 -37.25 -26.94 -24.97
C LYS A 433 -38.71 -26.74 -24.62
N LYS A 434 -39.15 -25.57 -24.22
CA LYS A 434 -40.56 -25.26 -23.92
C LYS A 434 -41.33 -24.80 -25.14
N GLU A 435 -40.65 -24.43 -26.23
CA GLU A 435 -41.23 -23.97 -27.51
C GLU A 435 -41.41 -25.15 -28.45
N LYS A 436 -42.44 -25.10 -29.35
CA LYS A 436 -42.79 -26.21 -30.24
C LYS A 436 -42.66 -25.90 -31.74
N ASP A 437 -42.25 -24.66 -32.05
CA ASP A 437 -42.08 -24.21 -33.41
C ASP A 437 -40.84 -24.82 -34.10
N GLU A 438 -40.87 -24.89 -35.42
CA GLU A 438 -39.83 -25.56 -36.22
C GLU A 438 -38.49 -24.80 -36.18
N PHE A 439 -38.54 -23.47 -36.01
CA PHE A 439 -37.36 -22.63 -35.90
C PHE A 439 -36.62 -22.86 -34.58
N SER A 440 -37.34 -22.95 -33.46
CA SER A 440 -36.80 -23.22 -32.14
C SER A 440 -36.20 -24.64 -32.07
N LYS A 441 -36.74 -25.63 -32.77
CA LYS A 441 -36.12 -26.96 -32.87
C LYS A 441 -34.78 -26.96 -33.57
N LYS A 442 -34.67 -26.25 -34.70
CA LYS A 442 -33.41 -26.16 -35.44
C LYS A 442 -32.33 -25.41 -34.63
N ARG A 443 -32.73 -24.33 -33.99
CA ARG A 443 -31.82 -23.60 -33.07
C ARG A 443 -31.37 -24.45 -31.89
N LEU A 444 -32.26 -25.29 -31.38
CA LEU A 444 -31.96 -26.23 -30.29
C LEU A 444 -30.90 -27.27 -30.69
N GLU A 445 -30.97 -27.80 -31.92
CA GLU A 445 -29.93 -28.70 -32.43
C GLU A 445 -28.58 -28.01 -32.60
N ASP A 446 -28.56 -26.77 -33.10
CA ASP A 446 -27.35 -25.98 -33.26
C ASP A 446 -26.69 -25.69 -31.88
N ILE A 447 -27.49 -25.26 -30.90
CA ILE A 447 -27.01 -25.01 -29.52
C ILE A 447 -26.49 -26.29 -28.87
N GLN A 448 -27.15 -27.44 -29.05
CA GLN A 448 -26.68 -28.71 -28.51
C GLN A 448 -25.31 -29.10 -29.08
N LYS A 449 -25.09 -28.85 -30.35
CA LYS A 449 -23.81 -29.09 -31.02
C LYS A 449 -22.74 -28.15 -30.51
N GLU A 450 -23.00 -26.83 -30.51
CA GLU A 450 -22.07 -25.81 -29.96
C GLU A 450 -21.72 -26.09 -28.50
N LYS A 451 -22.71 -26.43 -27.68
CA LYS A 451 -22.50 -26.78 -26.27
C LYS A 451 -21.64 -28.04 -26.11
N SER A 452 -21.82 -29.05 -26.95
CA SER A 452 -21.01 -30.28 -26.93
C SER A 452 -19.55 -29.98 -27.23
N GLU A 453 -19.27 -29.17 -28.27
CA GLU A 453 -17.92 -28.74 -28.64
C GLU A 453 -17.26 -27.89 -27.52
N LEU A 454 -18.04 -26.96 -26.94
CA LEU A 454 -17.56 -26.14 -25.82
C LEU A 454 -17.28 -26.97 -24.55
N LYS A 455 -18.11 -27.98 -24.24
CA LYS A 455 -17.87 -28.88 -23.10
C LYS A 455 -16.65 -29.76 -23.29
N GLU A 456 -16.39 -30.21 -24.50
CA GLU A 456 -15.19 -30.98 -24.79
C GLU A 456 -13.94 -30.11 -24.62
N LYS A 457 -13.94 -28.91 -25.17
CA LYS A 457 -12.88 -27.93 -25.02
C LYS A 457 -12.64 -27.54 -23.55
N PHE A 458 -13.71 -27.31 -22.81
CA PHE A 458 -13.67 -27.02 -21.38
C PHE A 458 -12.99 -28.13 -20.60
N ASN A 459 -13.39 -29.39 -20.84
CA ASN A 459 -12.83 -30.55 -20.13
C ASN A 459 -11.36 -30.75 -20.44
N GLN A 460 -10.94 -30.58 -21.70
CA GLN A 460 -9.53 -30.64 -22.09
C GLN A 460 -8.68 -29.55 -21.38
N MET A 461 -9.18 -28.32 -21.42
CA MET A 461 -8.49 -27.20 -20.77
C MET A 461 -8.47 -27.34 -19.23
N LYS A 462 -9.57 -27.82 -18.64
CA LYS A 462 -9.68 -28.06 -17.20
C LYS A 462 -8.70 -29.12 -16.73
N ALA A 463 -8.59 -30.24 -17.43
CA ALA A 463 -7.63 -31.31 -17.12
C ALA A 463 -6.18 -30.80 -17.22
N LYS A 464 -5.88 -29.96 -18.22
CA LYS A 464 -4.59 -29.34 -18.36
C LYS A 464 -4.28 -28.42 -17.19
N TRP A 465 -5.23 -27.53 -16.81
CA TRP A 465 -5.11 -26.63 -15.67
C TRP A 465 -4.92 -27.37 -14.33
N GLU A 466 -5.67 -28.44 -14.08
CA GLU A 466 -5.53 -29.25 -12.87
C GLU A 466 -4.14 -29.91 -12.79
N ASN A 467 -3.62 -30.44 -13.91
CA ASN A 467 -2.27 -31.00 -13.96
C ASN A 467 -1.17 -29.96 -13.71
N GLU A 468 -1.30 -28.76 -14.28
CA GLU A 468 -0.35 -27.66 -14.05
C GLU A 468 -0.39 -27.21 -12.58
N LYS A 469 -1.57 -27.10 -11.99
CA LYS A 469 -1.78 -26.73 -10.58
C LYS A 469 -1.16 -27.75 -9.62
N ASP A 470 -1.32 -29.04 -9.89
CA ASP A 470 -0.75 -30.11 -9.08
C ASP A 470 0.78 -30.11 -9.13
N ALA A 471 1.36 -29.87 -10.32
CA ALA A 471 2.82 -29.75 -10.46
C ALA A 471 3.38 -28.57 -9.66
N ILE A 472 2.75 -27.40 -9.72
CA ILE A 472 3.15 -26.20 -8.96
C ILE A 472 3.02 -26.45 -7.45
N SER A 473 1.93 -27.10 -7.00
CA SER A 473 1.73 -27.42 -5.58
C SER A 473 2.80 -28.36 -5.01
N LYS A 474 3.31 -29.30 -5.81
CA LYS A 474 4.42 -30.17 -5.39
C LYS A 474 5.73 -29.39 -5.22
N VAL A 475 6.05 -28.52 -6.16
CA VAL A 475 7.22 -27.63 -6.08
C VAL A 475 7.16 -26.75 -4.83
N GLN A 476 5.99 -26.17 -4.53
CA GLN A 476 5.80 -25.33 -3.35
C GLN A 476 6.06 -26.13 -2.05
N LYS A 477 5.47 -27.31 -1.89
CA LYS A 477 5.69 -28.14 -0.71
C LYS A 477 7.16 -28.51 -0.49
N LEU A 478 7.87 -28.80 -1.58
CA LEU A 478 9.31 -29.11 -1.50
C LEU A 478 10.13 -27.89 -1.05
N ARG A 479 9.77 -26.69 -1.49
CA ARG A 479 10.44 -25.46 -1.04
C ARG A 479 10.18 -25.17 0.44
N GLU A 480 8.94 -25.33 0.91
CA GLU A 480 8.60 -25.21 2.33
C GLU A 480 9.37 -26.25 3.19
N GLU A 481 9.52 -27.47 2.70
CA GLU A 481 10.31 -28.50 3.39
C GLU A 481 11.80 -28.14 3.44
N ILE A 482 12.37 -27.61 2.36
CA ILE A 482 13.76 -27.15 2.31
C ILE A 482 14.00 -26.01 3.31
N GLU A 483 13.11 -25.04 3.38
CA GLU A 483 13.20 -23.94 4.33
C GLU A 483 13.14 -24.45 5.78
N ASN A 484 12.20 -25.35 6.07
CA ASN A 484 12.09 -25.98 7.38
C ASN A 484 13.35 -26.79 7.76
N VAL A 485 14.01 -27.44 6.79
CA VAL A 485 15.25 -28.17 7.04
C VAL A 485 16.41 -27.19 7.26
N ASN A 486 16.50 -26.10 6.49
CA ASN A 486 17.51 -25.06 6.69
C ASN A 486 17.39 -24.43 8.10
N ALA A 487 16.16 -24.08 8.52
CA ALA A 487 15.90 -23.58 9.87
C ALA A 487 16.37 -24.57 10.97
N LYS A 488 16.11 -25.88 10.77
CA LYS A 488 16.57 -26.91 11.72
C LYS A 488 18.10 -27.08 11.72
N ILE A 489 18.75 -26.92 10.57
CA ILE A 489 20.22 -26.97 10.48
C ILE A 489 20.81 -25.83 11.29
N GLU A 490 20.34 -24.58 11.08
CA GLU A 490 20.84 -23.43 11.83
C GLU A 490 20.58 -23.53 13.32
N MET A 491 19.40 -24.04 13.73
CA MET A 491 19.12 -24.30 15.14
C MET A 491 20.06 -25.35 15.75
N ALA A 492 20.33 -26.43 15.00
CA ALA A 492 21.25 -27.48 15.46
C ALA A 492 22.70 -26.99 15.53
N GLU A 493 23.16 -26.18 14.56
CA GLU A 493 24.49 -25.56 14.59
C GLU A 493 24.64 -24.62 15.80
N ARG A 494 23.62 -23.81 16.12
CA ARG A 494 23.60 -22.91 17.29
C ARG A 494 23.61 -23.66 18.61
N ASN A 495 22.94 -24.80 18.69
CA ASN A 495 22.87 -25.63 19.89
C ASN A 495 24.09 -26.57 20.03
N TYR A 496 25.11 -26.43 19.14
CA TYR A 496 26.27 -27.34 19.07
C TYR A 496 25.91 -28.81 18.84
N GLU A 497 24.72 -29.10 18.28
CA GLU A 497 24.30 -30.46 17.86
C GLU A 497 24.88 -30.80 16.48
N LEU A 498 26.21 -30.77 16.37
CA LEU A 498 26.92 -30.87 15.06
C LEU A 498 26.59 -32.13 14.28
N ASN A 499 26.32 -33.26 14.95
CA ASN A 499 25.95 -34.49 14.27
C ASN A 499 24.60 -34.38 13.57
N LYS A 500 23.64 -33.79 14.20
CA LYS A 500 22.28 -33.57 13.67
C LYS A 500 22.28 -32.54 12.57
N ALA A 501 23.06 -31.45 12.74
CA ALA A 501 23.28 -30.48 11.68
C ALA A 501 23.92 -31.10 10.44
N ALA A 502 24.93 -31.97 10.63
CA ALA A 502 25.59 -32.67 9.52
C ALA A 502 24.65 -33.66 8.80
N GLU A 503 23.84 -34.41 9.53
CA GLU A 503 22.84 -35.32 8.97
C GLU A 503 21.82 -34.59 8.09
N LEU A 504 21.29 -33.46 8.57
CA LEU A 504 20.34 -32.65 7.82
C LEU A 504 21.00 -31.96 6.60
N LYS A 505 22.22 -31.42 6.78
CA LYS A 505 22.93 -30.63 5.76
C LYS A 505 23.49 -31.47 4.62
N TYR A 506 24.02 -32.65 4.93
CA TYR A 506 24.66 -33.51 3.94
C TYR A 506 23.82 -34.73 3.51
N GLY A 507 22.74 -35.02 4.28
CA GLY A 507 21.80 -36.11 3.96
C GLY A 507 20.50 -35.55 3.35
N LYS A 508 19.64 -34.95 4.18
CA LYS A 508 18.27 -34.61 3.79
C LYS A 508 18.17 -33.43 2.84
N LEU A 509 18.97 -32.37 3.06
CA LEU A 509 18.92 -31.18 2.22
C LEU A 509 19.27 -31.43 0.75
N PRO A 510 20.34 -32.12 0.41
CA PRO A 510 20.67 -32.41 -0.99
C PRO A 510 19.62 -33.29 -1.68
N GLU A 511 18.99 -34.22 -0.95
CA GLU A 511 17.92 -35.07 -1.48
C GLU A 511 16.71 -34.24 -1.89
N LEU A 512 16.27 -33.34 -1.01
CA LEU A 512 15.14 -32.41 -1.29
C LEU A 512 15.48 -31.46 -2.43
N GLN A 513 16.72 -30.96 -2.50
CA GLN A 513 17.17 -30.09 -3.58
C GLN A 513 17.20 -30.82 -4.95
N GLU A 514 17.56 -32.10 -4.95
CA GLU A 514 17.53 -32.91 -6.18
C GLU A 514 16.08 -33.19 -6.61
N GLN A 515 15.19 -33.46 -5.67
CA GLN A 515 13.75 -33.63 -5.93
C GLN A 515 13.15 -32.33 -6.47
N LEU A 516 13.47 -31.20 -5.85
CA LEU A 516 13.02 -29.89 -6.32
C LEU A 516 13.47 -29.61 -7.76
N LYS A 517 14.75 -29.85 -8.09
CA LYS A 517 15.26 -29.68 -9.46
C LYS A 517 14.55 -30.55 -10.49
N LYS A 518 14.19 -31.79 -10.12
CA LYS A 518 13.44 -32.69 -11.01
C LYS A 518 12.02 -32.20 -11.26
N GLU A 519 11.30 -31.78 -10.20
CA GLU A 519 9.95 -31.26 -10.32
C GLU A 519 9.93 -29.87 -11.03
N GLU A 520 10.93 -29.03 -10.79
CA GLU A 520 11.08 -27.75 -11.51
C GLU A 520 11.35 -27.98 -13.01
N ALA A 521 12.19 -28.94 -13.37
CA ALA A 521 12.44 -29.28 -14.77
C ALA A 521 11.20 -29.84 -15.48
N ILE A 522 10.32 -30.55 -14.76
CA ILE A 522 9.03 -31.02 -15.27
C ILE A 522 8.08 -29.82 -15.46
N ALA A 523 8.01 -28.92 -14.49
CA ALA A 523 7.20 -27.71 -14.56
C ALA A 523 7.65 -26.77 -15.69
N GLU A 524 8.98 -26.59 -15.88
CA GLU A 524 9.55 -25.78 -16.97
C GLU A 524 9.33 -26.38 -18.37
N LYS A 525 9.29 -27.69 -18.49
CA LYS A 525 8.94 -28.36 -19.76
C LYS A 525 7.46 -28.14 -20.15
N ASN A 526 6.61 -27.96 -19.15
CA ASN A 526 5.18 -27.65 -19.35
C ASN A 526 4.94 -26.15 -19.59
N ASP A 527 5.91 -25.29 -19.29
CA ASP A 527 5.86 -23.80 -19.41
C ASP A 527 6.16 -23.32 -20.85
N ASN A 528 6.04 -24.18 -21.86
CA ASN A 528 6.11 -23.79 -23.26
C ASN A 528 4.89 -22.89 -23.60
N SER A 529 4.99 -22.09 -24.66
CA SER A 529 4.08 -21.02 -25.16
C SER A 529 2.54 -21.23 -25.09
N ASN A 530 2.08 -22.30 -24.45
CA ASN A 530 0.70 -22.72 -24.29
C ASN A 530 0.31 -23.06 -22.83
N SER A 531 1.09 -22.64 -21.81
CA SER A 531 0.72 -22.85 -20.41
C SER A 531 -0.47 -21.96 -20.02
N LEU A 532 -1.44 -22.51 -19.29
CA LEU A 532 -2.60 -21.78 -18.75
C LEU A 532 -2.29 -21.05 -17.46
N LEU A 533 -1.27 -21.52 -16.72
CA LEU A 533 -0.85 -20.93 -15.45
C LEU A 533 0.56 -20.32 -15.59
N ARG A 534 0.69 -19.06 -15.15
CA ARG A 534 1.98 -18.40 -14.97
C ARG A 534 2.42 -18.59 -13.53
N ASN A 535 3.64 -19.06 -13.30
CA ASN A 535 4.22 -19.29 -11.97
C ASN A 535 5.41 -18.37 -11.69
N LYS A 536 5.74 -17.47 -12.61
CA LYS A 536 6.93 -16.62 -12.57
C LYS A 536 6.54 -15.15 -12.75
N ILE A 537 7.04 -14.32 -11.84
CA ILE A 537 6.90 -12.86 -11.93
C ILE A 537 8.03 -12.32 -12.79
N THR A 538 7.66 -11.53 -13.78
CA THR A 538 8.57 -10.85 -14.69
C THR A 538 8.39 -9.33 -14.61
N GLU A 539 9.17 -8.60 -15.39
CA GLU A 539 9.05 -7.15 -15.51
C GLU A 539 7.63 -6.71 -15.96
N GLU A 540 6.93 -7.54 -16.75
CA GLU A 540 5.59 -7.23 -17.23
C GLU A 540 4.55 -7.14 -16.11
N GLU A 541 4.59 -8.04 -15.13
CA GLU A 541 3.67 -8.03 -13.99
C GLU A 541 3.91 -6.81 -13.12
N ILE A 542 5.17 -6.47 -12.86
CA ILE A 542 5.53 -5.24 -12.14
C ILE A 542 5.02 -4.00 -12.88
N ALA A 543 5.24 -3.95 -14.20
CA ALA A 543 4.78 -2.84 -15.04
C ALA A 543 3.25 -2.69 -15.03
N LYS A 544 2.49 -3.80 -15.04
CA LYS A 544 1.02 -3.79 -14.93
C LYS A 544 0.54 -3.22 -13.61
N ILE A 545 1.19 -3.56 -12.50
CA ILE A 545 0.83 -3.05 -11.17
C ILE A 545 1.11 -1.56 -11.08
N ILE A 546 2.29 -1.11 -11.51
CA ILE A 546 2.64 0.31 -11.53
C ILE A 546 1.65 1.09 -12.41
N SER A 547 1.29 0.54 -13.57
CA SER A 547 0.27 1.13 -14.44
C SER A 547 -1.08 1.30 -13.72
N ARG A 548 -1.46 0.31 -12.90
CA ARG A 548 -2.70 0.38 -12.10
C ARG A 548 -2.61 1.44 -11.00
N TRP A 549 -1.48 1.54 -10.32
CA TRP A 549 -1.30 2.49 -9.22
C TRP A 549 -1.18 3.93 -9.70
N THR A 550 -0.44 4.15 -10.80
CA THR A 550 -0.12 5.49 -11.31
C THR A 550 -1.05 5.95 -12.41
N GLY A 551 -1.82 5.04 -13.02
CA GLY A 551 -2.63 5.32 -14.22
C GLY A 551 -1.79 5.46 -15.50
N ILE A 552 -0.49 5.18 -15.46
CA ILE A 552 0.43 5.30 -16.59
C ILE A 552 0.63 3.91 -17.21
N PRO A 553 0.40 3.71 -18.51
CA PRO A 553 0.61 2.41 -19.14
C PRO A 553 2.10 2.09 -19.30
N VAL A 554 2.70 1.55 -18.25
CA VAL A 554 4.13 1.19 -18.18
C VAL A 554 4.46 -0.06 -18.99
N SER A 555 3.47 -0.91 -19.28
CA SER A 555 3.65 -2.13 -20.09
C SER A 555 4.09 -1.89 -21.53
N LYS A 556 3.97 -0.66 -22.02
CA LYS A 556 4.45 -0.25 -23.36
C LYS A 556 5.83 0.38 -23.35
N LEU A 557 6.49 0.49 -22.19
CA LEU A 557 7.70 1.28 -21.98
C LEU A 557 9.02 0.55 -22.28
N VAL A 558 9.03 -0.78 -22.38
CA VAL A 558 10.30 -1.53 -22.37
C VAL A 558 10.99 -1.62 -23.73
N GLU A 559 10.30 -1.89 -24.82
CA GLU A 559 10.96 -2.04 -26.13
C GLU A 559 10.44 -1.06 -27.21
N SER A 560 9.18 -0.68 -27.18
CA SER A 560 8.57 0.20 -28.19
C SER A 560 8.82 1.69 -27.95
N GLU A 561 9.23 2.10 -26.75
CA GLU A 561 9.39 3.50 -26.37
C GLU A 561 10.50 4.21 -27.15
N ARG A 562 11.65 3.57 -27.26
CA ARG A 562 12.78 4.15 -28.01
C ARG A 562 12.43 4.42 -29.46
N ASN A 563 11.70 3.48 -30.09
CA ASN A 563 11.24 3.63 -31.47
C ASN A 563 10.07 4.62 -31.58
N LYS A 564 9.20 4.71 -30.58
CA LYS A 564 8.12 5.71 -30.53
C LYS A 564 8.69 7.12 -30.42
N ILE A 565 9.71 7.34 -29.57
CA ILE A 565 10.34 8.65 -29.40
C ILE A 565 11.10 9.06 -30.68
N LEU A 566 11.81 8.13 -31.31
CA LEU A 566 12.52 8.41 -32.56
C LEU A 566 11.59 8.71 -33.74
N ASN A 567 10.33 8.26 -33.70
CA ASN A 567 9.32 8.55 -34.72
C ASN A 567 8.19 9.44 -34.17
N LEU A 568 8.44 10.18 -33.09
CA LEU A 568 7.43 11.03 -32.46
C LEU A 568 6.88 12.08 -33.41
N ASP A 569 7.71 12.65 -34.27
CA ASP A 569 7.35 13.58 -35.35
C ASP A 569 6.21 13.03 -36.22
N LYS A 570 6.35 11.79 -36.70
CA LYS A 570 5.36 11.13 -37.56
C LYS A 570 4.04 10.84 -36.83
N VAL A 571 4.14 10.52 -35.52
CA VAL A 571 2.97 10.27 -34.70
C VAL A 571 2.20 11.56 -34.47
N LEU A 572 2.91 12.64 -34.12
CA LEU A 572 2.29 13.96 -33.90
C LEU A 572 1.63 14.51 -35.18
N HIS A 573 2.27 14.34 -36.36
CA HIS A 573 1.71 14.77 -37.63
C HIS A 573 0.42 14.05 -38.07
N LYS A 574 0.11 12.89 -37.49
CA LYS A 574 -1.19 12.24 -37.73
C LYS A 574 -2.36 13.06 -37.17
N ARG A 575 -2.10 13.87 -36.15
CA ARG A 575 -3.12 14.65 -35.45
C ARG A 575 -2.95 16.17 -35.64
N VAL A 576 -1.70 16.63 -35.70
CA VAL A 576 -1.35 18.05 -35.87
C VAL A 576 -0.95 18.31 -37.32
N ILE A 577 -1.77 19.07 -38.03
CA ILE A 577 -1.59 19.37 -39.44
C ILE A 577 -0.94 20.75 -39.63
N GLY A 578 0.05 20.84 -40.50
CA GLY A 578 0.59 22.10 -41.00
C GLY A 578 1.52 22.89 -40.07
N GLN A 579 1.98 22.33 -38.97
CA GLN A 579 2.86 22.99 -37.99
C GLN A 579 4.22 22.27 -37.87
N ASP A 580 4.90 22.04 -39.00
CA ASP A 580 6.10 21.18 -39.06
C ASP A 580 7.23 21.69 -38.16
N GLU A 581 7.54 23.03 -38.17
CA GLU A 581 8.55 23.63 -37.29
C GLU A 581 8.22 23.43 -35.79
N ALA A 582 6.93 23.51 -35.46
CA ALA A 582 6.50 23.31 -34.07
C ALA A 582 6.69 21.86 -33.61
N VAL A 583 6.30 20.91 -34.45
CA VAL A 583 6.45 19.47 -34.14
C VAL A 583 7.92 19.09 -34.09
N GLU A 584 8.76 19.59 -35.02
CA GLU A 584 10.21 19.30 -35.04
C GLU A 584 10.91 19.80 -33.78
N LYS A 585 10.77 21.08 -33.41
CA LYS A 585 11.39 21.66 -32.22
C LYS A 585 10.99 20.95 -30.92
N VAL A 586 9.71 20.64 -30.80
CA VAL A 586 9.22 19.92 -29.61
C VAL A 586 9.77 18.50 -29.56
N THR A 587 9.81 17.81 -30.68
CA THR A 587 10.33 16.44 -30.77
C THR A 587 11.82 16.41 -30.45
N GLU A 588 12.61 17.34 -30.99
CA GLU A 588 14.06 17.43 -30.68
C GLU A 588 14.33 17.68 -29.20
N ALA A 589 13.57 18.58 -28.56
CA ALA A 589 13.73 18.86 -27.14
C ALA A 589 13.41 17.61 -26.29
N ILE A 590 12.34 16.87 -26.63
CA ILE A 590 11.98 15.63 -25.95
C ILE A 590 13.03 14.54 -26.15
N ILE A 591 13.60 14.41 -27.37
CA ILE A 591 14.69 13.48 -27.65
C ILE A 591 15.91 13.81 -26.79
N ARG A 592 16.31 15.10 -26.69
CA ARG A 592 17.44 15.53 -25.83
C ARG A 592 17.23 15.16 -24.36
N SER A 593 16.03 15.41 -23.84
CA SER A 593 15.69 15.08 -22.46
C SER A 593 15.70 13.56 -22.20
N ARG A 594 15.11 12.78 -23.08
CA ARG A 594 15.03 11.31 -22.93
C ARG A 594 16.37 10.59 -23.19
N ALA A 595 17.28 11.24 -23.91
CA ALA A 595 18.66 10.76 -24.07
C ALA A 595 19.55 10.98 -22.83
N GLY A 596 19.02 11.64 -21.77
CA GLY A 596 19.78 11.94 -20.56
C GLY A 596 20.86 13.00 -20.74
N ILE A 597 20.78 13.83 -21.79
CA ILE A 597 21.77 14.89 -22.08
C ILE A 597 21.36 16.21 -21.43
N GLN A 598 20.08 16.37 -21.12
CA GLN A 598 19.55 17.54 -20.44
C GLN A 598 19.75 17.42 -18.91
N ASP A 599 19.74 18.55 -18.20
CA ASP A 599 19.82 18.58 -16.73
C ASP A 599 18.62 17.82 -16.12
N GLU A 600 18.91 16.76 -15.35
CA GLU A 600 17.92 15.90 -14.69
C GLU A 600 17.02 16.63 -13.67
N LYS A 601 17.42 17.85 -13.26
CA LYS A 601 16.64 18.66 -12.33
C LYS A 601 15.49 19.40 -13.03
N ARG A 602 15.50 19.54 -14.35
CA ARG A 602 14.50 20.31 -15.11
C ARG A 602 13.35 19.44 -15.60
N PRO A 603 12.17 20.04 -15.92
CA PRO A 603 11.09 19.34 -16.63
C PRO A 603 11.55 18.69 -17.93
N ILE A 604 10.83 17.69 -18.45
CA ILE A 604 11.13 17.00 -19.72
C ILE A 604 11.25 18.01 -20.89
N GLY A 605 10.42 19.04 -20.86
CA GLY A 605 10.46 20.13 -21.83
C GLY A 605 9.60 21.30 -21.40
N SER A 606 10.03 22.49 -21.78
CA SER A 606 9.35 23.76 -21.48
C SER A 606 9.25 24.61 -22.74
N PHE A 607 8.02 24.86 -23.18
CA PHE A 607 7.72 25.46 -24.48
C PHE A 607 6.83 26.67 -24.36
N MET A 608 7.08 27.70 -25.18
CA MET A 608 6.16 28.79 -25.40
C MET A 608 5.61 28.77 -26.83
N PHE A 609 4.30 28.58 -26.96
CA PHE A 609 3.59 28.52 -28.26
C PHE A 609 2.95 29.86 -28.58
N LEU A 610 3.45 30.51 -29.61
CA LEU A 610 3.03 31.84 -30.06
C LEU A 610 2.28 31.75 -31.36
N GLY A 611 1.18 32.45 -31.48
CA GLY A 611 0.44 32.53 -32.77
C GLY A 611 -1.07 32.76 -32.60
N PRO A 612 -1.79 32.92 -33.70
CA PRO A 612 -3.23 33.21 -33.70
C PRO A 612 -4.03 32.07 -33.06
N THR A 613 -5.29 32.33 -32.78
CA THR A 613 -6.20 31.33 -32.24
C THR A 613 -6.58 30.29 -33.31
N GLY A 614 -6.80 29.02 -32.86
CA GLY A 614 -7.34 27.98 -33.77
C GLY A 614 -6.31 27.36 -34.73
N VAL A 615 -5.01 27.57 -34.56
CA VAL A 615 -3.92 27.02 -35.39
C VAL A 615 -3.34 25.69 -34.86
N GLY A 616 -3.87 25.16 -33.76
CA GLY A 616 -3.47 23.82 -33.24
C GLY A 616 -2.57 23.81 -32.01
N LYS A 617 -2.34 24.95 -31.32
CA LYS A 617 -1.51 25.01 -30.09
C LYS A 617 -1.96 24.00 -29.01
N THR A 618 -3.21 24.01 -28.66
CA THR A 618 -3.77 23.06 -27.66
C THR A 618 -3.83 21.62 -28.20
N GLU A 619 -3.97 21.44 -29.50
CA GLU A 619 -4.03 20.12 -30.14
C GLU A 619 -2.66 19.41 -30.09
N LEU A 620 -1.55 20.17 -30.28
CA LEU A 620 -0.21 19.60 -30.07
C LEU A 620 0.01 19.18 -28.61
N ALA A 621 -0.46 19.96 -27.62
CA ALA A 621 -0.39 19.59 -26.22
C ALA A 621 -1.14 18.27 -25.93
N LYS A 622 -2.33 18.09 -26.50
CA LYS A 622 -3.11 16.85 -26.40
C LYS A 622 -2.42 15.68 -27.09
N ALA A 623 -1.91 15.91 -28.31
CA ALA A 623 -1.18 14.89 -29.06
C ALA A 623 0.09 14.43 -28.32
N LEU A 624 0.78 15.34 -27.63
CA LEU A 624 1.92 15.02 -26.77
C LEU A 624 1.52 14.19 -25.57
N ALA A 625 0.44 14.56 -24.87
CA ALA A 625 -0.08 13.79 -23.76
C ALA A 625 -0.45 12.36 -24.18
N GLU A 626 -1.15 12.21 -25.30
CA GLU A 626 -1.51 10.91 -25.88
C GLU A 626 -0.27 10.10 -26.30
N SER A 627 0.71 10.74 -26.94
CA SER A 627 1.87 10.03 -27.48
C SER A 627 2.87 9.61 -26.42
N LEU A 628 3.09 10.43 -25.38
CA LEU A 628 4.10 10.21 -24.34
C LEU A 628 3.52 9.58 -23.08
N PHE A 629 2.27 9.87 -22.77
CA PHE A 629 1.58 9.41 -21.55
C PHE A 629 0.33 8.57 -21.88
N ASP A 630 0.19 8.13 -23.13
CA ASP A 630 -0.83 7.22 -23.68
C ASP A 630 -2.30 7.61 -23.42
N ASP A 631 -2.55 8.81 -22.88
CA ASP A 631 -3.90 9.35 -22.67
C ASP A 631 -3.90 10.88 -22.83
N GLU A 632 -4.79 11.40 -23.68
CA GLU A 632 -4.95 12.85 -23.86
C GLU A 632 -5.47 13.56 -22.59
N HIS A 633 -6.05 12.81 -21.62
CA HIS A 633 -6.50 13.32 -20.32
C HIS A 633 -5.35 13.48 -19.31
N ASN A 634 -4.14 13.01 -19.64
CA ASN A 634 -2.93 13.29 -18.86
C ASN A 634 -2.39 14.69 -19.19
N MET A 635 -3.31 15.63 -19.33
CA MET A 635 -3.06 17.05 -19.52
C MET A 635 -3.76 17.88 -18.43
N VAL A 636 -2.97 18.69 -17.72
CA VAL A 636 -3.49 19.67 -16.76
C VAL A 636 -3.58 21.01 -17.47
N ARG A 637 -4.78 21.52 -17.70
CA ARG A 637 -4.99 22.83 -18.35
C ARG A 637 -5.34 23.87 -17.30
N ILE A 638 -4.59 24.96 -17.28
CA ILE A 638 -4.78 26.09 -16.39
C ILE A 638 -4.95 27.35 -17.27
N ASP A 639 -6.10 27.99 -17.19
CA ASP A 639 -6.37 29.22 -17.91
C ASP A 639 -5.88 30.40 -17.10
N MET A 640 -4.89 31.14 -17.62
CA MET A 640 -4.25 32.24 -16.90
C MET A 640 -5.14 33.47 -16.79
N SER A 641 -6.26 33.54 -17.50
CA SER A 641 -7.27 34.59 -17.30
C SER A 641 -7.93 34.53 -15.92
N GLU A 642 -7.88 33.37 -15.22
CA GLU A 642 -8.35 33.23 -13.86
C GLU A 642 -7.30 33.67 -12.82
N TYR A 643 -6.07 33.96 -13.23
CA TYR A 643 -4.92 34.25 -12.38
C TYR A 643 -4.36 35.67 -12.63
N MET A 644 -5.20 36.61 -12.91
CA MET A 644 -4.86 38.01 -13.16
C MET A 644 -4.58 38.80 -11.87
N GLU A 645 -5.10 38.35 -10.74
CA GLU A 645 -4.95 39.01 -9.46
C GLU A 645 -3.93 38.33 -8.54
N LYS A 646 -3.30 39.10 -7.67
CA LYS A 646 -2.25 38.62 -6.77
C LYS A 646 -2.67 37.44 -5.89
N TYR A 647 -3.91 37.53 -5.38
CA TYR A 647 -4.38 36.49 -4.53
C TYR A 647 -4.66 35.14 -5.29
N SER A 648 -4.80 35.14 -6.61
CA SER A 648 -5.02 33.95 -7.43
C SER A 648 -3.79 33.07 -7.47
N VAL A 649 -2.58 33.62 -7.24
CA VAL A 649 -1.33 32.86 -7.18
C VAL A 649 -1.37 31.83 -6.05
N SER A 650 -1.98 32.16 -4.89
CA SER A 650 -2.13 31.21 -3.80
C SER A 650 -3.03 30.00 -4.16
N ARG A 651 -3.93 30.12 -5.14
CA ARG A 651 -4.70 29.00 -5.66
C ARG A 651 -3.85 27.99 -6.44
N LEU A 652 -2.70 28.42 -7.02
CA LEU A 652 -1.78 27.50 -7.72
C LEU A 652 -1.01 26.61 -6.75
N ILE A 653 -0.49 27.20 -5.66
CA ILE A 653 0.43 26.54 -4.74
C ILE A 653 -0.17 26.22 -3.35
N GLY A 654 -1.39 26.69 -3.10
CA GLY A 654 -2.09 26.55 -1.83
C GLY A 654 -2.11 27.85 -1.02
N ALA A 655 -3.14 28.02 -0.20
CA ALA A 655 -3.28 29.17 0.69
C ALA A 655 -2.32 29.07 1.90
N PRO A 656 -1.76 30.17 2.40
CA PRO A 656 -0.94 30.16 3.62
C PRO A 656 -1.70 29.66 4.84
N PRO A 657 -1.02 29.15 5.89
CA PRO A 657 -1.66 28.73 7.13
C PRO A 657 -2.56 29.82 7.73
N GLY A 658 -3.78 29.46 8.12
CA GLY A 658 -4.77 30.37 8.70
C GLY A 658 -5.70 31.05 7.69
N TYR A 659 -5.53 30.84 6.39
CA TYR A 659 -6.44 31.33 5.36
C TYR A 659 -7.40 30.22 4.90
N VAL A 660 -8.59 30.63 4.42
CA VAL A 660 -9.59 29.72 3.84
C VAL A 660 -9.01 29.00 2.63
N GLY A 661 -9.17 27.67 2.56
CA GLY A 661 -8.62 26.84 1.48
C GLY A 661 -7.21 26.27 1.75
N TYR A 662 -6.64 26.46 2.96
CA TYR A 662 -5.35 25.87 3.33
C TYR A 662 -5.34 24.35 3.23
N GLU A 663 -6.43 23.68 3.64
CA GLU A 663 -6.56 22.21 3.61
C GLU A 663 -6.76 21.65 2.19
N GLU A 664 -7.25 22.46 1.25
CA GLU A 664 -7.55 22.03 -0.12
C GLU A 664 -6.28 21.85 -0.98
N GLY A 665 -5.15 22.46 -0.56
CA GLY A 665 -3.91 22.48 -1.33
C GLY A 665 -3.97 23.38 -2.56
N GLY A 666 -2.89 23.44 -3.34
CA GLY A 666 -2.81 24.23 -4.57
C GLY A 666 -3.32 23.47 -5.80
N GLN A 667 -4.04 24.15 -6.68
CA GLN A 667 -4.62 23.52 -7.88
C GLN A 667 -3.54 22.91 -8.79
N LEU A 668 -2.43 23.60 -9.00
CA LEU A 668 -1.29 23.12 -9.78
C LEU A 668 -0.55 22.00 -9.02
N THR A 669 -0.21 22.25 -7.76
CA THR A 669 0.58 21.31 -6.96
C THR A 669 -0.16 20.00 -6.71
N GLU A 670 -1.46 20.04 -6.40
CA GLU A 670 -2.27 18.81 -6.22
C GLU A 670 -2.50 18.08 -7.54
N ALA A 671 -2.69 18.77 -8.67
CA ALA A 671 -2.86 18.14 -9.96
C ALA A 671 -1.60 17.37 -10.37
N VAL A 672 -0.41 17.97 -10.20
CA VAL A 672 0.87 17.34 -10.54
C VAL A 672 1.22 16.22 -9.55
N ARG A 673 0.93 16.40 -8.26
CA ARG A 673 1.13 15.35 -7.26
C ARG A 673 0.32 14.08 -7.59
N ARG A 674 -0.92 14.26 -8.07
CA ARG A 674 -1.80 13.14 -8.48
C ARG A 674 -1.42 12.56 -9.84
N LYS A 675 -0.89 13.40 -10.75
CA LYS A 675 -0.49 13.02 -12.10
C LYS A 675 0.92 13.55 -12.40
N PRO A 676 1.97 12.93 -11.86
CA PRO A 676 3.35 13.40 -12.03
C PRO A 676 3.85 13.31 -13.48
N TYR A 677 3.22 12.46 -14.29
CA TYR A 677 3.45 12.33 -15.73
C TYR A 677 2.31 13.00 -16.48
N SER A 678 2.48 14.27 -16.77
CA SER A 678 1.43 15.05 -17.44
C SER A 678 2.01 16.17 -18.28
N VAL A 679 1.21 16.62 -19.26
CA VAL A 679 1.44 17.88 -19.95
C VAL A 679 0.71 18.97 -19.20
N ILE A 680 1.43 20.00 -18.78
CA ILE A 680 0.86 21.17 -18.10
C ILE A 680 0.72 22.28 -19.13
N LEU A 681 -0.51 22.66 -19.42
CA LEU A 681 -0.82 23.70 -20.38
C LEU A 681 -1.29 24.95 -19.64
N PHE A 682 -0.47 26.00 -19.65
CA PHE A 682 -0.82 27.35 -19.20
C PHE A 682 -1.36 28.14 -20.40
N ASP A 683 -2.65 28.31 -20.48
CA ASP A 683 -3.30 28.99 -21.60
C ASP A 683 -3.37 30.51 -21.36
N GLU A 684 -3.12 31.32 -22.37
CA GLU A 684 -3.12 32.79 -22.35
C GLU A 684 -2.21 33.39 -21.27
N ILE A 685 -0.92 32.93 -21.26
CA ILE A 685 0.08 33.27 -20.23
C ILE A 685 0.31 34.78 -20.09
N GLU A 686 0.07 35.59 -21.15
CA GLU A 686 0.18 37.04 -21.13
C GLU A 686 -0.79 37.73 -20.17
N LYS A 687 -1.85 37.04 -19.76
CA LYS A 687 -2.84 37.55 -18.81
C LYS A 687 -2.49 37.28 -17.33
N ALA A 688 -1.49 36.46 -17.07
CA ALA A 688 -1.12 36.07 -15.72
C ALA A 688 -0.53 37.23 -14.91
N HIS A 689 -0.83 37.26 -13.61
CA HIS A 689 -0.18 38.19 -12.68
C HIS A 689 1.34 37.95 -12.64
N PRO A 690 2.19 38.99 -12.48
CA PRO A 690 3.65 38.87 -12.44
C PRO A 690 4.19 37.88 -11.42
N ASP A 691 3.51 37.65 -10.30
CA ASP A 691 3.92 36.68 -9.28
C ASP A 691 3.77 35.22 -9.73
N VAL A 692 2.94 34.92 -10.74
CA VAL A 692 2.86 33.59 -11.36
C VAL A 692 4.18 33.21 -12.00
N PHE A 693 4.87 34.16 -12.63
CA PHE A 693 6.16 33.92 -13.27
C PHE A 693 7.24 33.57 -12.23
N ASN A 694 7.18 34.12 -11.01
CA ASN A 694 8.10 33.76 -9.94
C ASN A 694 7.94 32.29 -9.52
N VAL A 695 6.70 31.79 -9.49
CA VAL A 695 6.39 30.38 -9.24
C VAL A 695 6.91 29.51 -10.38
N LEU A 696 6.65 29.90 -11.63
CA LEU A 696 7.08 29.15 -12.81
C LEU A 696 8.62 29.12 -12.95
N LEU A 697 9.32 30.20 -12.56
CA LEU A 697 10.79 30.22 -12.56
C LEU A 697 11.37 29.11 -11.69
N GLN A 698 10.81 28.89 -10.51
CA GLN A 698 11.24 27.82 -9.62
C GLN A 698 11.01 26.44 -10.25
N VAL A 699 9.86 26.24 -10.89
CA VAL A 699 9.53 24.99 -11.59
C VAL A 699 10.48 24.74 -12.77
N LEU A 700 10.78 25.78 -13.56
CA LEU A 700 11.64 25.67 -14.75
C LEU A 700 13.13 25.44 -14.41
N ASP A 701 13.59 25.92 -13.22
CA ASP A 701 14.97 25.77 -12.81
C ASP A 701 15.23 24.49 -12.01
N ASP A 702 14.44 24.31 -10.93
CA ASP A 702 14.65 23.24 -9.96
C ASP A 702 13.78 22.02 -10.23
N GLY A 703 12.82 22.09 -11.18
CA GLY A 703 11.86 21.05 -11.48
C GLY A 703 11.00 20.65 -10.30
N ARG A 704 10.88 21.51 -9.30
CA ARG A 704 10.10 21.26 -8.07
C ARG A 704 9.56 22.54 -7.48
N ILE A 705 8.50 22.43 -6.69
CA ILE A 705 7.97 23.54 -5.91
C ILE A 705 7.48 23.03 -4.56
N THR A 706 7.65 23.86 -3.52
CA THR A 706 7.10 23.56 -2.20
C THR A 706 5.71 24.20 -2.07
N ASP A 707 4.71 23.39 -1.77
CA ASP A 707 3.34 23.87 -1.56
C ASP A 707 3.20 24.61 -0.21
N SER A 708 2.03 25.20 0.02
CA SER A 708 1.73 25.92 1.27
C SER A 708 1.72 25.04 2.52
N GLN A 709 1.63 23.71 2.36
CA GLN A 709 1.68 22.73 3.44
C GLN A 709 3.10 22.24 3.73
N GLY A 710 4.12 22.77 3.01
CA GLY A 710 5.51 22.38 3.15
C GLY A 710 5.88 21.11 2.38
N ARG A 711 5.01 20.57 1.54
CA ARG A 711 5.30 19.39 0.73
C ARG A 711 5.99 19.81 -0.56
N THR A 712 7.05 19.10 -0.94
CA THR A 712 7.73 19.31 -2.21
C THR A 712 7.05 18.50 -3.31
N VAL A 713 6.62 19.19 -4.38
CA VAL A 713 5.99 18.58 -5.55
C VAL A 713 7.00 18.59 -6.69
N ASP A 714 7.21 17.42 -7.31
CA ASP A 714 8.16 17.18 -8.38
C ASP A 714 7.53 17.38 -9.77
N PHE A 715 8.16 18.21 -10.61
CA PHE A 715 7.76 18.52 -11.98
C PHE A 715 8.71 17.95 -13.04
N LYS A 716 9.74 17.21 -12.65
CA LYS A 716 10.77 16.70 -13.57
C LYS A 716 10.21 15.79 -14.66
N ASN A 717 9.11 15.12 -14.38
CA ASN A 717 8.46 14.24 -15.34
C ASN A 717 7.31 14.91 -16.12
N THR A 718 7.18 16.23 -16.03
CA THR A 718 6.15 16.99 -16.74
C THR A 718 6.69 17.67 -17.99
N ILE A 719 5.79 17.99 -18.92
CA ILE A 719 6.06 18.88 -20.05
C ILE A 719 5.25 20.16 -19.84
N ILE A 720 5.94 21.29 -19.84
CA ILE A 720 5.33 22.59 -19.60
C ILE A 720 5.11 23.29 -20.93
N ILE A 721 3.88 23.66 -21.22
CA ILE A 721 3.48 24.38 -22.43
C ILE A 721 2.77 25.66 -22.03
N LEU A 722 3.29 26.79 -22.48
CA LEU A 722 2.71 28.12 -22.29
C LEU A 722 2.14 28.58 -23.63
N THR A 723 0.86 28.90 -23.70
CA THR A 723 0.30 29.44 -24.95
C THR A 723 0.09 30.95 -24.85
N SER A 724 0.34 31.65 -25.91
CA SER A 724 0.10 33.09 -26.01
C SER A 724 -0.37 33.49 -27.39
N ASN A 725 -1.20 34.52 -27.43
CA ASN A 725 -1.65 35.17 -28.67
C ASN A 725 -0.88 36.46 -28.92
N LEU A 726 0.13 36.76 -28.11
CA LEU A 726 0.95 37.97 -28.21
C LEU A 726 1.63 38.04 -29.59
N GLY A 727 1.53 39.18 -30.26
CA GLY A 727 2.15 39.40 -31.58
C GLY A 727 1.48 38.66 -32.73
N SER A 728 0.30 38.07 -32.54
CA SER A 728 -0.44 37.37 -33.62
C SER A 728 -0.71 38.26 -34.85
N GLU A 729 -0.91 39.57 -34.64
CA GLU A 729 -1.08 40.52 -35.76
C GLU A 729 0.18 40.59 -36.62
N TYR A 730 1.36 40.70 -36.05
CA TYR A 730 2.62 40.69 -36.78
C TYR A 730 2.91 39.37 -37.50
N ILE A 731 2.46 38.25 -36.95
CA ILE A 731 2.56 36.95 -37.58
C ILE A 731 1.65 36.89 -38.78
N LEU A 732 0.40 37.37 -38.69
CA LEU A 732 -0.56 37.37 -39.77
C LEU A 732 -0.14 38.30 -40.94
N GLU A 733 0.38 39.49 -40.63
CA GLU A 733 0.87 40.46 -41.63
C GLU A 733 2.20 40.05 -42.28
N GLY A 734 3.05 39.27 -41.55
CA GLY A 734 4.40 38.94 -41.98
C GLY A 734 4.51 37.60 -42.73
N ILE A 735 3.43 37.06 -43.30
CA ILE A 735 3.46 35.80 -44.04
C ILE A 735 3.90 36.08 -45.45
N ASN A 736 4.91 35.34 -45.96
CA ASN A 736 5.37 35.38 -47.34
C ASN A 736 4.48 34.52 -48.27
N ASP A 737 4.67 34.65 -49.57
CA ASP A 737 3.90 33.89 -50.60
C ASP A 737 4.06 32.36 -50.42
N LYS A 738 5.08 31.89 -49.72
CA LYS A 738 5.29 30.48 -49.42
C LYS A 738 4.54 30.02 -48.16
N GLY A 739 3.91 30.94 -47.42
CA GLY A 739 3.20 30.69 -46.18
C GLY A 739 4.13 30.49 -44.98
N GLU A 740 5.32 31.05 -44.99
CA GLU A 740 6.29 31.09 -43.91
C GLU A 740 6.28 32.47 -43.26
N ILE A 741 6.61 32.51 -41.94
CA ILE A 741 6.70 33.75 -41.20
C ILE A 741 8.04 34.44 -41.56
N SER A 742 8.00 35.68 -41.98
CA SER A 742 9.22 36.45 -42.29
C SER A 742 10.07 36.70 -41.06
N ASP A 743 11.41 36.79 -41.24
CA ASP A 743 12.34 37.06 -40.14
C ASP A 743 12.05 38.42 -39.48
N GLU A 744 11.60 39.38 -40.23
CA GLU A 744 11.17 40.67 -39.70
C GLU A 744 9.98 40.60 -38.76
N ALA A 745 9.01 39.74 -39.10
CA ALA A 745 7.85 39.48 -38.23
C ALA A 745 8.29 38.75 -36.95
N LYS A 746 9.11 37.71 -37.10
CA LYS A 746 9.69 37.02 -35.91
C LYS A 746 10.43 38.00 -34.99
N ALA A 747 11.29 38.87 -35.53
CA ALA A 747 12.01 39.87 -34.77
C ALA A 747 11.09 40.89 -34.05
N LYS A 748 9.99 41.33 -34.67
CA LYS A 748 9.00 42.19 -34.03
C LYS A 748 8.29 41.48 -32.87
N VAL A 749 7.92 40.21 -33.02
CA VAL A 749 7.29 39.43 -31.99
C VAL A 749 8.27 39.16 -30.82
N GLU A 750 9.54 38.82 -31.10
CA GLU A 750 10.59 38.69 -30.10
C GLU A 750 10.81 39.96 -29.29
N LYS A 751 10.78 41.12 -29.96
CA LYS A 751 10.89 42.42 -29.27
C LYS A 751 9.69 42.63 -28.31
N LEU A 752 8.50 42.27 -28.74
CA LEU A 752 7.28 42.36 -27.95
C LEU A 752 7.33 41.43 -26.75
N LEU A 753 7.83 40.18 -26.95
CA LEU A 753 8.06 39.23 -25.88
C LEU A 753 8.99 39.76 -24.80
N LYS A 754 10.12 40.36 -25.19
CA LYS A 754 11.11 40.98 -24.29
C LYS A 754 10.52 42.19 -23.50
N GLN A 755 9.46 42.81 -24.02
CA GLN A 755 8.73 43.88 -23.33
C GLN A 755 7.70 43.32 -22.34
N SER A 756 7.10 42.21 -22.67
CA SER A 756 5.98 41.61 -21.88
C SER A 756 6.46 40.64 -20.81
N PHE A 757 7.58 39.98 -21.03
CA PHE A 757 8.13 38.97 -20.13
C PHE A 757 9.56 39.32 -19.71
N ARG A 758 9.92 38.95 -18.47
CA ARG A 758 11.28 39.16 -17.97
C ARG A 758 12.29 38.32 -18.78
N PRO A 759 13.48 38.85 -19.13
CA PRO A 759 14.48 38.09 -19.89
C PRO A 759 14.87 36.77 -19.20
N GLU A 760 14.94 36.76 -17.87
CA GLU A 760 15.27 35.60 -17.06
C GLU A 760 14.25 34.47 -17.26
N PHE A 761 12.95 34.77 -17.45
CA PHE A 761 11.92 33.78 -17.71
C PHE A 761 12.01 33.19 -19.13
N LEU A 762 12.22 34.05 -20.15
CA LEU A 762 12.35 33.62 -21.54
C LEU A 762 13.59 32.70 -21.74
N ASN A 763 14.68 33.00 -21.06
CA ASN A 763 15.94 32.23 -21.15
C ASN A 763 15.86 30.84 -20.48
N ARG A 764 14.81 30.58 -19.72
CA ARG A 764 14.59 29.28 -19.06
C ARG A 764 13.73 28.32 -19.83
N LEU A 765 13.07 28.82 -20.87
CA LEU A 765 12.31 28.01 -21.80
C LEU A 765 13.26 27.28 -22.75
N ASP A 766 12.99 26.02 -23.03
CA ASP A 766 13.77 25.22 -23.97
C ASP A 766 13.59 25.72 -25.39
N GLU A 767 12.33 26.02 -25.79
CA GLU A 767 12.02 26.51 -27.14
C GLU A 767 10.85 27.51 -27.15
N ILE A 768 10.97 28.53 -27.96
CA ILE A 768 9.87 29.43 -28.36
C ILE A 768 9.43 29.05 -29.77
N VAL A 769 8.19 28.67 -29.89
CA VAL A 769 7.63 28.06 -31.09
C VAL A 769 6.59 28.98 -31.72
N PHE A 770 6.79 29.33 -32.97
CA PHE A 770 5.87 30.19 -33.74
C PHE A 770 4.91 29.34 -34.56
N TYR A 771 3.62 29.52 -34.32
CA TYR A 771 2.56 28.88 -35.10
C TYR A 771 2.13 29.73 -36.25
N LYS A 772 2.16 29.16 -37.43
CA LYS A 772 1.72 29.82 -38.66
C LYS A 772 0.19 29.63 -38.87
N PRO A 773 -0.48 30.57 -39.56
CA PRO A 773 -1.85 30.38 -39.97
C PRO A 773 -1.97 29.16 -40.91
N LEU A 774 -3.12 28.50 -40.85
CA LEU A 774 -3.38 27.29 -41.64
C LEU A 774 -3.69 27.65 -43.09
N LYS A 775 -3.14 26.89 -44.03
CA LYS A 775 -3.49 26.97 -45.46
C LYS A 775 -4.79 26.20 -45.73
N LYS A 776 -5.49 26.53 -46.85
CA LYS A 776 -6.76 25.88 -47.23
C LYS A 776 -6.62 24.37 -47.37
N GLU A 777 -5.49 23.89 -47.92
CA GLU A 777 -5.16 22.46 -48.07
C GLU A 777 -4.97 21.76 -46.68
N GLU A 778 -4.47 22.47 -45.70
CA GLU A 778 -4.29 21.98 -44.35
C GLU A 778 -5.65 21.89 -43.63
N VAL A 779 -6.53 22.86 -43.88
CA VAL A 779 -7.89 22.87 -43.34
C VAL A 779 -8.72 21.71 -43.92
N GLU A 780 -8.51 21.31 -45.16
CA GLU A 780 -9.14 20.13 -45.77
C GLU A 780 -8.75 18.84 -44.99
N LYS A 781 -7.47 18.67 -44.69
CA LYS A 781 -6.99 17.54 -43.89
C LYS A 781 -7.56 17.55 -42.45
N ILE A 782 -7.72 18.73 -41.87
CA ILE A 782 -8.37 18.87 -40.53
C ILE A 782 -9.83 18.46 -40.60
N LEU A 783 -10.55 18.86 -41.68
CA LEU A 783 -11.93 18.43 -41.91
C LEU A 783 -12.02 16.90 -42.00
N ASP A 784 -11.10 16.26 -42.77
CA ASP A 784 -11.05 14.79 -42.85
C ASP A 784 -10.85 14.11 -41.54
N LEU A 785 -10.01 14.67 -40.63
CA LEU A 785 -9.86 14.17 -39.26
C LEU A 785 -11.15 14.29 -38.43
N LEU A 786 -11.84 15.43 -38.53
CA LEU A 786 -13.14 15.65 -37.86
C LEU A 786 -14.22 14.68 -38.34
N ILE A 787 -14.24 14.40 -39.65
CA ILE A 787 -15.16 13.44 -40.29
C ILE A 787 -14.85 12.03 -39.75
N LYS A 788 -13.59 11.64 -39.75
CA LYS A 788 -13.14 10.33 -39.25
C LYS A 788 -13.49 10.13 -37.75
N ASP A 789 -13.43 11.17 -36.98
CA ASP A 789 -13.84 11.14 -35.56
C ASP A 789 -15.38 10.99 -35.43
N LEU A 790 -16.13 11.60 -36.33
CA LEU A 790 -17.58 11.40 -36.43
C LEU A 790 -17.92 9.97 -36.86
N GLU A 791 -17.20 9.43 -37.85
CA GLU A 791 -17.36 8.05 -38.34
C GLU A 791 -17.19 7.05 -37.22
N LYS A 792 -16.15 7.16 -36.41
CA LYS A 792 -15.96 6.30 -35.23
C LYS A 792 -17.17 6.31 -34.28
N ARG A 793 -17.76 7.49 -34.04
CA ARG A 793 -18.95 7.60 -33.17
C ARG A 793 -20.21 7.00 -33.84
N LEU A 794 -20.24 6.92 -35.16
CA LEU A 794 -21.34 6.32 -35.92
C LEU A 794 -21.17 4.80 -36.08
N GLU A 795 -19.94 4.26 -36.01
CA GLU A 795 -19.65 2.82 -36.03
C GLU A 795 -20.35 2.10 -34.87
N ASP A 796 -20.40 2.71 -33.67
CA ASP A 796 -21.14 2.17 -32.49
C ASP A 796 -22.65 1.99 -32.80
N LYS A 797 -23.16 2.69 -33.82
CA LYS A 797 -24.55 2.61 -34.28
C LYS A 797 -24.69 1.81 -35.56
N HIS A 798 -23.62 1.15 -36.01
CA HIS A 798 -23.55 0.42 -37.28
C HIS A 798 -23.87 1.29 -38.49
N LEU A 799 -23.40 2.55 -38.52
CA LEU A 799 -23.60 3.50 -39.63
C LEU A 799 -22.25 3.91 -40.20
N GLN A 800 -22.18 4.05 -41.50
CA GLN A 800 -21.04 4.59 -42.24
C GLN A 800 -21.37 5.97 -42.80
N LEU A 801 -20.37 6.83 -42.99
CA LEU A 801 -20.54 8.21 -43.46
C LEU A 801 -19.67 8.45 -44.70
N GLU A 802 -20.26 8.96 -45.77
CA GLU A 802 -19.57 9.40 -46.99
C GLU A 802 -19.97 10.84 -47.33
N LEU A 803 -18.99 11.72 -47.52
CA LEU A 803 -19.21 13.09 -47.98
C LEU A 803 -18.74 13.27 -49.41
N THR A 804 -19.58 13.95 -50.22
CA THR A 804 -19.16 14.35 -51.59
C THR A 804 -18.12 15.48 -51.51
N LYS A 805 -17.38 15.68 -52.62
CA LYS A 805 -16.38 16.76 -52.70
C LYS A 805 -17.04 18.14 -52.56
N GLU A 806 -18.25 18.32 -53.11
CA GLU A 806 -19.05 19.54 -53.02
C GLU A 806 -19.47 19.83 -51.57
N ALA A 807 -19.86 18.80 -50.83
CA ALA A 807 -20.19 18.93 -49.41
C ALA A 807 -18.96 19.31 -48.56
N LYS A 808 -17.80 18.71 -48.84
CA LYS A 808 -16.52 19.09 -48.16
C LYS A 808 -16.14 20.54 -48.48
N ALA A 809 -16.17 20.94 -49.74
CA ALA A 809 -15.87 22.32 -50.17
C ALA A 809 -16.78 23.34 -49.45
N TYR A 810 -18.10 23.06 -49.39
CA TYR A 810 -19.06 23.89 -48.66
C TYR A 810 -18.73 24.05 -47.18
N LEU A 811 -18.33 22.96 -46.50
CA LEU A 811 -17.95 22.99 -45.10
C LEU A 811 -16.68 23.81 -44.85
N ILE A 812 -15.68 23.73 -45.75
CA ILE A 812 -14.43 24.48 -45.69
C ILE A 812 -14.68 25.96 -45.92
N ASP A 813 -15.36 26.32 -47.04
CA ASP A 813 -15.54 27.72 -47.41
C ASP A 813 -16.37 28.52 -46.43
N ASN A 814 -17.28 27.87 -45.66
CA ASN A 814 -18.10 28.52 -44.63
C ASN A 814 -17.63 28.31 -43.19
N GLY A 815 -16.75 27.34 -42.96
CA GLY A 815 -16.21 27.01 -41.63
C GLY A 815 -14.82 27.53 -41.37
N TYR A 816 -14.07 27.98 -42.37
CA TYR A 816 -12.73 28.50 -42.22
C TYR A 816 -12.70 30.04 -42.18
N ASP A 817 -11.92 30.58 -41.27
CA ASP A 817 -11.67 32.01 -41.17
C ASP A 817 -10.15 32.23 -40.96
N GLY A 818 -9.54 33.09 -41.77
CA GLY A 818 -8.10 33.33 -41.76
C GLY A 818 -7.57 33.88 -40.44
N VAL A 819 -8.42 34.55 -39.65
CA VAL A 819 -8.05 35.12 -38.31
C VAL A 819 -8.27 34.12 -37.20
N TYR A 820 -9.39 33.36 -37.26
CA TYR A 820 -9.79 32.41 -36.22
C TYR A 820 -9.42 30.95 -36.51
N GLY A 821 -8.74 30.72 -37.61
CA GLY A 821 -8.21 29.40 -38.01
C GLY A 821 -9.29 28.32 -38.19
N ALA A 822 -9.02 27.12 -37.71
CA ALA A 822 -9.94 25.99 -37.81
C ALA A 822 -10.99 25.91 -36.67
N ARG A 823 -10.99 26.81 -35.71
CA ARG A 823 -11.94 26.79 -34.59
C ARG A 823 -13.41 26.97 -35.02
N PRO A 824 -13.76 27.88 -35.99
CA PRO A 824 -15.10 27.97 -36.51
C PRO A 824 -15.53 26.73 -37.30
N LEU A 825 -14.62 26.03 -37.97
CA LEU A 825 -14.88 24.82 -38.74
C LEU A 825 -15.53 23.72 -37.91
N LYS A 826 -14.96 23.42 -36.75
CA LYS A 826 -15.51 22.40 -35.84
C LYS A 826 -16.95 22.71 -35.41
N ARG A 827 -17.23 23.97 -35.10
CA ARG A 827 -18.59 24.42 -34.75
C ARG A 827 -19.55 24.35 -35.93
N PHE A 828 -19.05 24.66 -37.14
CA PHE A 828 -19.85 24.62 -38.35
C PHE A 828 -20.21 23.18 -38.73
N VAL A 829 -19.26 22.25 -38.61
CA VAL A 829 -19.49 20.81 -38.78
C VAL A 829 -20.53 20.31 -37.82
N GLN A 830 -20.41 20.63 -36.52
CA GLN A 830 -21.42 20.26 -35.53
C GLN A 830 -22.81 20.79 -35.84
N LYS A 831 -22.90 22.08 -36.21
CA LYS A 831 -24.17 22.73 -36.45
C LYS A 831 -24.84 22.26 -37.74
N LYS A 832 -24.08 22.03 -38.79
CA LYS A 832 -24.64 21.71 -40.13
C LYS A 832 -24.64 20.22 -40.43
N LEU A 833 -23.58 19.49 -40.13
CA LEU A 833 -23.47 18.09 -40.49
C LEU A 833 -23.98 17.17 -39.36
N GLU A 834 -23.44 17.31 -38.13
CA GLU A 834 -23.85 16.42 -37.02
C GLU A 834 -25.34 16.60 -36.66
N THR A 835 -25.85 17.85 -36.64
CA THR A 835 -27.26 18.11 -36.39
C THR A 835 -28.17 17.54 -37.49
N LEU A 836 -27.75 17.58 -38.76
CA LEU A 836 -28.50 17.01 -39.86
C LEU A 836 -28.61 15.48 -39.73
N ILE A 837 -27.46 14.82 -39.45
CA ILE A 837 -27.41 13.36 -39.24
C ILE A 837 -28.23 12.96 -38.00
N ALA A 838 -28.08 13.69 -36.89
CA ALA A 838 -28.82 13.41 -35.68
C ALA A 838 -30.34 13.49 -35.84
N ARG A 839 -30.85 14.50 -36.57
CA ARG A 839 -32.28 14.61 -36.91
C ARG A 839 -32.78 13.42 -37.71
N LYS A 840 -32.01 12.98 -38.71
CA LYS A 840 -32.37 11.84 -39.58
C LYS A 840 -32.32 10.49 -38.81
N ILE A 841 -31.41 10.35 -37.89
CA ILE A 841 -31.39 9.17 -37.01
C ILE A 841 -32.62 9.15 -36.09
N LEU A 842 -32.95 10.29 -35.47
CA LEU A 842 -34.08 10.39 -34.52
C LEU A 842 -35.45 10.27 -35.26
N SER A 843 -35.55 10.69 -36.48
CA SER A 843 -36.75 10.49 -37.30
C SER A 843 -36.92 9.06 -37.85
N GLN A 844 -35.99 8.15 -37.53
CA GLN A 844 -35.96 6.76 -38.03
C GLN A 844 -35.88 6.61 -39.55
N GLU A 845 -35.44 7.65 -40.26
CA GLU A 845 -35.28 7.61 -41.70
C GLU A 845 -34.00 6.84 -42.11
N ILE A 846 -33.05 6.66 -41.16
CA ILE A 846 -31.80 5.92 -41.40
C ILE A 846 -31.89 4.59 -40.67
N LYS A 847 -31.75 3.49 -41.43
CA LYS A 847 -31.74 2.13 -40.88
C LYS A 847 -30.32 1.74 -40.43
N PRO A 848 -30.16 0.89 -39.41
CA PRO A 848 -28.87 0.30 -39.06
C PRO A 848 -28.24 -0.41 -40.28
N ASN A 849 -26.91 -0.46 -40.30
CA ASN A 849 -26.11 -1.03 -41.41
C ASN A 849 -26.28 -0.31 -42.78
N THR A 850 -26.51 1.00 -42.75
CA THR A 850 -26.59 1.82 -43.99
C THR A 850 -25.45 2.85 -44.05
N THR A 851 -25.03 3.21 -45.26
CA THR A 851 -24.06 4.29 -45.49
C THR A 851 -24.81 5.60 -45.73
N ILE A 852 -24.54 6.58 -44.89
CA ILE A 852 -25.09 7.93 -44.97
C ILE A 852 -24.29 8.72 -46.03
N LYS A 853 -24.88 9.02 -47.15
CA LYS A 853 -24.23 9.85 -48.19
C LYS A 853 -24.70 11.29 -48.04
N VAL A 854 -23.77 12.20 -47.72
CA VAL A 854 -24.05 13.63 -47.58
C VAL A 854 -23.55 14.37 -48.78
N ASP A 855 -24.46 15.15 -49.40
CA ASP A 855 -24.20 15.95 -50.60
C ASP A 855 -24.60 17.42 -50.36
N TYR A 856 -24.23 18.30 -51.31
CA TYR A 856 -24.55 19.71 -51.28
C TYR A 856 -25.44 20.07 -52.48
N ASN A 857 -26.61 20.65 -52.24
CA ASN A 857 -27.59 21.00 -53.26
C ASN A 857 -27.49 22.44 -53.77
N GLY A 858 -26.40 23.17 -53.48
CA GLY A 858 -26.22 24.57 -53.80
C GLY A 858 -26.75 25.55 -52.73
N LYS A 859 -27.48 25.06 -51.70
CA LYS A 859 -28.01 25.89 -50.60
C LYS A 859 -27.68 25.30 -49.24
N GLU A 860 -27.82 23.98 -49.07
CA GLU A 860 -27.62 23.29 -47.82
C GLU A 860 -27.15 21.83 -48.01
N LEU A 861 -26.63 21.21 -46.93
CA LEU A 861 -26.29 19.80 -46.92
C LEU A 861 -27.55 18.93 -46.92
N ILE A 862 -27.58 17.92 -47.76
CA ILE A 862 -28.65 16.92 -47.85
C ILE A 862 -28.10 15.51 -47.70
N ILE A 863 -28.90 14.62 -47.14
CA ILE A 863 -28.59 13.19 -47.10
C ILE A 863 -29.31 12.51 -48.25
N LYS A 864 -28.54 11.81 -49.09
CA LYS A 864 -29.01 10.97 -50.19
C LYS A 864 -29.19 9.53 -49.79
#